data_d50452605ddfc94395f762c7579234c9
#
_entry.id   d50452605ddfc94395f762c7579234c9
#
_cell.length_a   1.000
_cell.length_b   1.000
_cell.length_c   1.000
_cell.angle_alpha   90.00
_cell.angle_beta   90.00
_cell.angle_gamma   90.00
#
_symmetry.space_group_name_H-M   'P 1'
#
loop_
_entity.id
_entity.type
_entity.pdbx_description
1 polymer ?
#
loop_
_entity_poly.entity_id
_entity_poly.type
_entity_poly.pdbx_seq_one_letter_code
_entity_poly.pdbx_strand_id
1 'polypeptide(L)'
;MGLSSASWVRAYAWQALYAGVAVLGCAQVIAQELQEVIVTAERREEKLQDVPIALTAFTGDALKSRSVTAIQALNNLTPNVNLDAGSPFSGDRSVLSASIRGIGQDDFAFNLDPGVGVYLDGVYLARTIGANQNLLDVDRIEILRGPQGTLFGANTIGGAISIVTHTPGTEPHFTAEATGGRFNRRDLGFTADMPISSSLLTSITMSSQVRDGYQRVIPYPAGSPEASIPYTVDPQTAYPKAGTDSSDTNGGQNLQIIRGKMVWLASDSVKATLTGDWQHQNQSALPNTVQLAIPNAVFSGIYNMCIATPAAQLNALSMQNPADLAYIGSFNPAFPVVFQANQTTNIFNVTNGLCGPRANKSGLPYPGGTALGGAGYIGGPPGPMNAASPGYIGSPNPRIYWNNAATMTGNIDTTYSTGPSFAKNDAFGFSGTLDWDLAAATHFKSITGYRQIDWKVGIDLDGTPESIQEVTDHQHQYQVSEELQLSGKLFNNTFDYVGGLYFFHEAGYVHDYVPFEGILYIYDAANDVDTKTYATFLHMDWHPTDALGFTAGGRYTWDKKKFEGGQEDLNGFAYKFLGCNPPNAVLNPVPFGPPGGIPNPGGLPCPVFVGFPDASQPLRYFPPGQLSQDYDIFTPTLGAQFHFTKDVMAYASWSKGFKAGGWSTRLSQPISNGNDVAFKPEYSKTAELGLKSEWFSHRLLANAALFYTNYDNIQLNVQTGASPVYLNAGNAKMKGGELEVHSLLGHGFALDLAGAYIDAYYTYVDPTIGIPQHYDPAKGLVFGDPLSAQLPKTPKYKVSVSPTYDFGLSNDARMRLAADFTYTAEMWNDSLNTPELRRPATRVLNASIHYFSPRGMYEFVVGGTNLIDERYITVGSVNYAAGEIASTYNPPREWYATVRVTVGQ
;
A
#
# COMPACT_ATOMS: atom_id res chain seq x y z
N MET A 1 14.96 -46.44 -10.64
CA MET A 1 15.08 -46.28 -12.10
C MET A 1 14.29 -45.05 -12.49
N GLY A 2 14.97 -44.03 -13.05
CA GLY A 2 14.34 -42.85 -13.61
C GLY A 2 15.10 -41.55 -13.26
N LEU A 3 16.35 -41.43 -13.61
CA LEU A 3 17.07 -40.17 -13.79
C LEU A 3 16.96 -39.75 -15.24
N SER A 4 16.91 -38.43 -15.49
CA SER A 4 17.17 -37.73 -16.76
C SER A 4 15.99 -37.03 -17.43
N SER A 5 15.70 -35.81 -17.03
CA SER A 5 15.13 -34.79 -17.93
C SER A 5 15.74 -33.38 -17.73
N ALA A 6 16.72 -33.21 -16.85
CA ALA A 6 17.34 -31.91 -16.57
C ALA A 6 18.58 -31.57 -17.42
N SER A 7 19.09 -32.50 -18.22
CA SER A 7 20.33 -32.32 -19.00
C SER A 7 20.12 -31.74 -20.40
N TRP A 8 18.93 -31.80 -20.97
CA TRP A 8 18.66 -31.32 -22.34
C TRP A 8 18.39 -29.83 -22.45
N VAL A 9 17.85 -29.22 -21.43
CA VAL A 9 17.55 -27.77 -21.42
C VAL A 9 18.83 -26.92 -21.30
N ARG A 10 19.87 -27.42 -20.65
CA ARG A 10 21.18 -26.73 -20.55
C ARG A 10 21.98 -26.68 -21.84
N ALA A 11 21.87 -27.67 -22.69
CA ALA A 11 22.63 -27.74 -23.94
C ALA A 11 22.08 -26.82 -25.03
N TYR A 12 20.77 -26.58 -25.08
CA TYR A 12 20.16 -25.69 -26.08
C TYR A 12 20.28 -24.20 -25.70
N ALA A 13 20.36 -23.85 -24.41
CA ALA A 13 20.56 -22.46 -23.96
C ALA A 13 21.96 -21.92 -24.36
N TRP A 14 22.99 -22.75 -24.32
CA TRP A 14 24.34 -22.34 -24.75
C TRP A 14 24.51 -22.29 -26.26
N GLN A 15 23.84 -23.14 -27.03
CA GLN A 15 23.87 -23.07 -28.49
C GLN A 15 23.08 -21.91 -29.07
N ALA A 16 21.98 -21.46 -28.42
CA ALA A 16 21.26 -20.27 -28.80
C ALA A 16 22.07 -18.99 -28.51
N LEU A 17 22.90 -18.97 -27.44
CA LEU A 17 23.77 -17.85 -27.13
C LEU A 17 24.94 -17.72 -28.14
N TYR A 18 25.48 -18.83 -28.64
CA TYR A 18 26.55 -18.84 -29.65
C TYR A 18 26.07 -18.52 -31.06
N ALA A 19 24.84 -18.86 -31.42
CA ALA A 19 24.26 -18.52 -32.73
C ALA A 19 23.89 -17.04 -32.85
N GLY A 20 23.61 -16.33 -31.72
CA GLY A 20 23.33 -14.90 -31.70
C GLY A 20 24.56 -14.00 -31.87
N VAL A 21 25.75 -14.51 -31.63
CA VAL A 21 27.00 -13.71 -31.68
C VAL A 21 27.62 -13.68 -33.11
N ALA A 22 27.17 -14.54 -34.04
CA ALA A 22 27.78 -14.66 -35.36
C ALA A 22 27.16 -13.77 -36.47
N VAL A 23 26.18 -12.91 -36.18
CA VAL A 23 25.55 -11.99 -37.17
C VAL A 23 26.02 -10.52 -36.99
N LEU A 24 27.12 -10.27 -36.31
CA LEU A 24 27.70 -8.92 -36.14
C LEU A 24 28.51 -8.46 -37.36
N GLY A 25 27.81 -8.13 -38.44
CA GLY A 25 28.36 -7.34 -39.54
C GLY A 25 28.24 -5.85 -39.27
N CYS A 26 29.33 -5.12 -39.37
CA CYS A 26 29.54 -3.66 -39.39
C CYS A 26 28.33 -2.77 -39.08
N ALA A 27 28.01 -2.56 -37.81
CA ALA A 27 27.15 -1.47 -37.38
C ALA A 27 27.99 -0.20 -37.22
N GLN A 28 27.52 0.92 -37.76
CA GLN A 28 28.13 2.23 -37.48
C GLN A 28 28.00 2.54 -35.99
N VAL A 29 29.15 2.75 -35.36
CA VAL A 29 29.22 3.11 -33.92
C VAL A 29 28.77 4.55 -33.79
N ILE A 30 27.57 4.76 -33.26
CA ILE A 30 27.19 6.06 -32.72
C ILE A 30 27.90 6.17 -31.35
N ALA A 31 28.77 7.17 -31.22
CA ALA A 31 29.37 7.50 -29.93
C ALA A 31 28.24 8.06 -29.03
N GLN A 32 27.64 7.23 -28.20
CA GLN A 32 26.57 7.61 -27.29
C GLN A 32 27.23 7.94 -25.94
N GLU A 33 26.96 9.13 -25.42
CA GLU A 33 27.27 9.53 -24.04
C GLU A 33 26.02 9.28 -23.18
N LEU A 34 26.20 9.06 -21.87
CA LEU A 34 25.07 9.01 -20.93
C LEU A 34 24.43 10.39 -20.89
N GLN A 35 23.12 10.41 -21.04
CA GLN A 35 22.36 11.66 -20.99
C GLN A 35 22.44 12.23 -19.57
N GLU A 36 22.79 13.50 -19.43
CA GLU A 36 22.78 14.21 -18.17
C GLU A 36 21.34 14.26 -17.62
N VAL A 37 21.13 13.83 -16.37
CA VAL A 37 19.83 13.83 -15.71
C VAL A 37 19.75 15.02 -14.77
N ILE A 38 18.81 15.94 -15.06
CA ILE A 38 18.48 17.06 -14.19
C ILE A 38 17.40 16.60 -13.19
N VAL A 39 17.59 16.88 -11.91
CA VAL A 39 16.69 16.52 -10.81
C VAL A 39 16.27 17.76 -10.02
N THR A 40 15.20 17.61 -9.21
CA THR A 40 14.68 18.68 -8.34
C THR A 40 14.66 18.28 -6.87
N ALA A 41 15.54 17.38 -6.50
CA ALA A 41 15.63 16.79 -5.15
C ALA A 41 15.88 17.83 -4.04
N GLU A 42 16.57 18.92 -4.33
CA GLU A 42 16.81 20.04 -3.39
C GLU A 42 15.90 21.26 -3.65
N ARG A 43 14.72 21.06 -4.27
CA ARG A 43 13.77 22.13 -4.65
C ARG A 43 14.34 23.13 -5.67
N ARG A 44 15.42 22.80 -6.33
CA ARG A 44 16.04 23.53 -7.44
C ARG A 44 16.51 22.54 -8.51
N GLU A 45 16.67 22.99 -9.74
CA GLU A 45 17.15 22.17 -10.84
C GLU A 45 18.68 22.01 -10.73
N GLU A 46 19.14 20.78 -10.60
CA GLU A 46 20.54 20.42 -10.45
C GLU A 46 20.84 19.13 -11.20
N LYS A 47 22.13 18.92 -11.53
CA LYS A 47 22.58 17.64 -12.10
C LYS A 47 22.53 16.56 -11.01
N LEU A 48 22.06 15.38 -11.36
CA LEU A 48 22.00 14.22 -10.47
C LEU A 48 23.33 13.98 -9.73
N GLN A 49 24.48 14.21 -10.41
CA GLN A 49 25.80 13.95 -9.87
C GLN A 49 26.27 15.01 -8.87
N ASP A 50 25.71 16.21 -8.90
CA ASP A 50 26.09 17.30 -8.00
C ASP A 50 25.28 17.31 -6.69
N VAL A 51 24.17 16.55 -6.62
CA VAL A 51 23.30 16.49 -5.42
C VAL A 51 23.88 15.53 -4.37
N PRO A 52 24.21 15.97 -3.13
CA PRO A 52 24.91 15.15 -2.15
C PRO A 52 23.97 14.25 -1.31
N ILE A 53 23.08 13.51 -1.97
CA ILE A 53 22.16 12.51 -1.36
C ILE A 53 22.07 11.25 -2.22
N ALA A 54 21.66 10.13 -1.63
CA ALA A 54 21.34 8.91 -2.36
C ALA A 54 20.02 9.08 -3.12
N LEU A 55 20.11 9.16 -4.44
CA LEU A 55 18.99 9.47 -5.34
C LEU A 55 19.08 8.60 -6.60
N THR A 56 17.98 7.99 -6.99
CA THR A 56 17.79 7.34 -8.29
C THR A 56 16.82 8.16 -9.12
N ALA A 57 17.15 8.45 -10.37
CA ALA A 57 16.25 9.13 -11.29
C ALA A 57 16.06 8.31 -12.57
N PHE A 58 14.81 8.22 -13.03
CA PHE A 58 14.44 7.58 -14.28
C PHE A 58 13.80 8.62 -15.20
N THR A 59 14.34 8.80 -16.38
CA THR A 59 13.70 9.63 -17.41
C THR A 59 12.49 8.89 -18.02
N GLY A 60 11.55 9.64 -18.61
CA GLY A 60 10.40 9.06 -19.32
C GLY A 60 10.81 8.06 -20.39
N ASP A 61 11.91 8.33 -21.11
CA ASP A 61 12.45 7.42 -22.14
C ASP A 61 13.02 6.13 -21.53
N ALA A 62 13.70 6.22 -20.38
CA ALA A 62 14.16 5.05 -19.65
C ALA A 62 12.99 4.17 -19.16
N LEU A 63 11.90 4.78 -18.69
CA LEU A 63 10.69 4.09 -18.31
C LEU A 63 10.00 3.39 -19.51
N LYS A 64 9.84 4.11 -20.62
CA LYS A 64 9.26 3.58 -21.86
C LYS A 64 10.07 2.42 -22.43
N SER A 65 11.41 2.55 -22.44
CA SER A 65 12.31 1.51 -22.96
C SER A 65 12.26 0.19 -22.16
N ARG A 66 11.82 0.23 -20.91
CA ARG A 66 11.65 -0.93 -20.01
C ARG A 66 10.18 -1.33 -19.83
N SER A 67 9.27 -0.64 -20.57
CA SER A 67 7.81 -0.85 -20.46
C SER A 67 7.29 -0.74 -19.02
N VAL A 68 7.86 0.18 -18.25
CA VAL A 68 7.44 0.53 -16.89
C VAL A 68 6.22 1.44 -16.98
N THR A 69 5.06 0.97 -16.54
CA THR A 69 3.78 1.68 -16.67
C THR A 69 3.19 2.18 -15.37
N ALA A 70 3.74 1.77 -14.21
CA ALA A 70 3.29 2.21 -12.90
C ALA A 70 4.44 2.18 -11.89
N ILE A 71 4.30 2.95 -10.81
CA ILE A 71 5.36 3.16 -9.80
C ILE A 71 5.84 1.84 -9.20
N GLN A 72 4.95 0.88 -8.90
CA GLN A 72 5.36 -0.39 -8.30
C GLN A 72 6.37 -1.16 -9.15
N ALA A 73 6.40 -0.95 -10.47
CA ALA A 73 7.37 -1.63 -11.33
C ALA A 73 8.83 -1.18 -11.10
N LEU A 74 9.04 0.01 -10.53
CA LEU A 74 10.36 0.52 -10.12
C LEU A 74 10.96 -0.28 -8.96
N ASN A 75 10.14 -1.08 -8.27
CA ASN A 75 10.62 -2.02 -7.25
C ASN A 75 11.80 -2.87 -7.75
N ASN A 76 11.78 -3.31 -8.99
CA ASN A 76 12.80 -4.20 -9.54
C ASN A 76 14.07 -3.45 -10.00
N LEU A 77 14.08 -2.14 -10.03
CA LEU A 77 15.14 -1.32 -10.62
C LEU A 77 15.92 -0.48 -9.60
N THR A 78 15.37 -0.31 -8.38
CA THR A 78 15.91 0.60 -7.38
C THR A 78 16.43 -0.16 -6.17
N PRO A 79 17.66 0.15 -5.67
CA PRO A 79 18.22 -0.51 -4.48
C PRO A 79 17.48 -0.08 -3.20
N ASN A 80 17.30 -1.01 -2.25
CA ASN A 80 16.64 -0.79 -0.93
C ASN A 80 15.25 -0.13 -1.00
N VAL A 81 14.53 -0.30 -2.10
CA VAL A 81 13.16 0.18 -2.29
C VAL A 81 12.24 -1.01 -2.51
N ASN A 82 11.15 -1.10 -1.77
CA ASN A 82 10.06 -2.04 -1.97
C ASN A 82 8.78 -1.27 -2.24
N LEU A 83 8.15 -1.58 -3.36
CA LEU A 83 6.92 -0.94 -3.83
C LEU A 83 5.96 -2.06 -4.24
N ASP A 84 4.93 -2.26 -3.44
CA ASP A 84 3.88 -3.25 -3.71
C ASP A 84 2.56 -2.52 -4.05
N ALA A 85 1.83 -3.03 -5.03
CA ALA A 85 0.48 -2.57 -5.32
C ALA A 85 -0.52 -3.27 -4.40
N GLY A 86 -1.27 -2.50 -3.65
CA GLY A 86 -2.16 -2.97 -2.60
C GLY A 86 -1.52 -2.97 -1.22
N SER A 87 -2.35 -3.17 -0.21
CA SER A 87 -1.97 -3.35 1.20
C SER A 87 -2.89 -4.39 1.84
N PRO A 88 -2.59 -4.88 3.04
CA PRO A 88 -3.50 -5.78 3.76
C PRO A 88 -4.92 -5.20 3.79
N PHE A 89 -5.91 -6.00 3.46
CA PHE A 89 -7.34 -5.66 3.45
C PHE A 89 -7.77 -4.55 2.46
N SER A 90 -6.87 -3.97 1.65
CA SER A 90 -7.24 -2.88 0.74
C SER A 90 -7.97 -3.35 -0.52
N GLY A 91 -7.73 -4.57 -0.98
CA GLY A 91 -8.29 -5.08 -2.22
C GLY A 91 -8.03 -4.25 -3.48
N ASP A 92 -7.23 -3.20 -3.41
CA ASP A 92 -7.04 -2.26 -4.51
C ASP A 92 -5.59 -2.04 -4.90
N ARG A 93 -5.35 -2.11 -6.21
CA ARG A 93 -4.05 -1.87 -6.86
C ARG A 93 -3.61 -0.41 -6.83
N SER A 94 -4.53 0.56 -6.71
CA SER A 94 -4.18 1.99 -6.65
C SER A 94 -3.47 2.36 -5.35
N VAL A 95 -3.60 1.53 -4.32
CA VAL A 95 -2.87 1.67 -3.05
C VAL A 95 -1.40 1.33 -3.27
N LEU A 96 -0.51 2.19 -2.82
CA LEU A 96 0.94 1.99 -2.86
C LEU A 96 1.47 1.69 -1.45
N SER A 97 1.85 0.45 -1.21
CA SER A 97 2.68 0.10 -0.06
C SER A 97 4.14 0.35 -0.40
N ALA A 98 4.71 1.40 0.17
CA ALA A 98 6.08 1.83 -0.11
C ALA A 98 6.97 1.70 1.14
N SER A 99 8.15 1.11 0.97
CA SER A 99 9.20 1.02 1.98
C SER A 99 10.55 1.33 1.36
N ILE A 100 11.31 2.23 1.97
CA ILE A 100 12.67 2.59 1.57
C ILE A 100 13.60 2.34 2.75
N ARG A 101 14.65 1.54 2.56
CA ARG A 101 15.61 1.15 3.61
C ARG A 101 14.92 0.54 4.85
N GLY A 102 13.79 -0.19 4.64
CA GLY A 102 13.02 -0.83 5.73
C GLY A 102 12.08 0.12 6.48
N ILE A 103 11.93 1.37 6.05
CA ILE A 103 11.00 2.34 6.62
C ILE A 103 9.87 2.58 5.63
N GLY A 104 8.63 2.36 6.07
CA GLY A 104 7.47 2.52 5.20
C GLY A 104 6.15 2.40 5.94
N GLN A 105 5.09 2.25 5.19
CA GLN A 105 3.72 2.02 5.63
C GLN A 105 3.05 1.08 4.63
N ASP A 106 2.40 0.04 5.12
CA ASP A 106 1.70 -0.95 4.31
C ASP A 106 0.19 -1.04 4.62
N ASP A 107 -0.37 -0.10 5.38
CA ASP A 107 -1.80 0.02 5.60
C ASP A 107 -2.36 1.24 4.86
N PHE A 108 -3.61 1.15 4.41
CA PHE A 108 -4.32 2.17 3.60
C PHE A 108 -5.23 3.07 4.43
N ALA A 109 -5.41 2.78 5.72
CA ALA A 109 -6.38 3.47 6.57
C ALA A 109 -6.13 4.98 6.59
N PHE A 110 -7.20 5.76 6.48
CA PHE A 110 -7.17 7.21 6.32
C PHE A 110 -6.53 7.98 7.50
N ASN A 111 -6.57 7.40 8.69
CA ASN A 111 -5.95 7.93 9.91
C ASN A 111 -4.44 7.70 9.99
N LEU A 112 -3.86 6.97 9.03
CA LEU A 112 -2.45 6.60 8.99
C LEU A 112 -1.71 7.37 7.90
N ASP A 113 -0.61 8.01 8.27
CA ASP A 113 0.24 8.69 7.31
C ASP A 113 1.25 7.72 6.66
N PRO A 114 1.66 7.94 5.40
CA PRO A 114 2.70 7.15 4.77
C PRO A 114 4.08 7.40 5.41
N GLY A 115 4.99 6.42 5.34
CA GLY A 115 6.40 6.59 5.72
C GLY A 115 7.30 7.07 4.58
N VAL A 116 6.79 6.98 3.35
CA VAL A 116 7.43 7.47 2.11
C VAL A 116 6.48 8.45 1.44
N GLY A 117 6.94 9.69 1.26
CA GLY A 117 6.14 10.74 0.62
C GLY A 117 6.10 10.55 -0.90
N VAL A 118 4.92 10.67 -1.51
CA VAL A 118 4.74 10.68 -2.98
C VAL A 118 4.31 12.06 -3.41
N TYR A 119 4.94 12.60 -4.45
CA TYR A 119 4.70 13.95 -4.96
C TYR A 119 4.40 13.88 -6.46
N LEU A 120 3.40 14.62 -6.91
CA LEU A 120 3.06 14.79 -8.32
C LEU A 120 3.19 16.26 -8.69
N ASP A 121 4.12 16.60 -9.58
CA ASP A 121 4.47 18.00 -9.94
C ASP A 121 4.68 18.91 -8.71
N GLY A 122 5.33 18.39 -7.67
CA GLY A 122 5.61 19.09 -6.42
C GLY A 122 4.48 19.05 -5.37
N VAL A 123 3.26 18.63 -5.73
CA VAL A 123 2.12 18.50 -4.81
C VAL A 123 2.19 17.16 -4.07
N TYR A 124 2.16 17.21 -2.74
CA TYR A 124 2.15 16.03 -1.89
C TYR A 124 0.85 15.22 -2.05
N LEU A 125 0.95 13.90 -2.22
CA LEU A 125 -0.17 12.96 -2.17
C LEU A 125 -0.24 12.40 -0.75
N ALA A 126 -1.21 12.85 0.03
CA ALA A 126 -1.26 12.59 1.47
C ALA A 126 -1.57 11.14 1.83
N ARG A 127 -2.20 10.38 0.92
CA ARG A 127 -2.65 9.01 1.19
C ARG A 127 -1.96 8.00 0.29
N THR A 128 -1.88 6.76 0.77
CA THR A 128 -1.38 5.63 -0.02
C THR A 128 -2.36 5.22 -1.12
N ILE A 129 -3.67 5.47 -0.91
CA ILE A 129 -4.73 5.29 -1.91
C ILE A 129 -4.50 6.25 -3.07
N GLY A 130 -4.51 5.73 -4.29
CA GLY A 130 -4.25 6.51 -5.49
C GLY A 130 -2.78 6.93 -5.67
N ALA A 131 -1.87 6.55 -4.78
CA ALA A 131 -0.46 6.89 -4.88
C ALA A 131 0.31 6.02 -5.90
N ASN A 132 -0.23 4.86 -6.28
CA ASN A 132 0.35 4.02 -7.34
C ASN A 132 0.00 4.57 -8.73
N GLN A 133 0.63 5.69 -9.06
CA GLN A 133 0.35 6.46 -10.28
C GLN A 133 0.77 5.73 -11.56
N ASN A 134 0.02 6.00 -12.64
CA ASN A 134 0.39 5.62 -13.99
C ASN A 134 1.51 6.53 -14.53
N LEU A 135 2.46 5.94 -15.26
CA LEU A 135 3.68 6.60 -15.72
C LEU A 135 3.73 6.87 -17.23
N LEU A 136 2.57 6.85 -17.90
CA LEU A 136 2.51 7.05 -19.36
C LEU A 136 3.07 8.42 -19.80
N ASP A 137 2.78 9.46 -19.02
CA ASP A 137 3.08 10.86 -19.35
C ASP A 137 3.98 11.47 -18.28
N VAL A 138 5.20 10.97 -18.19
CA VAL A 138 6.16 11.36 -17.15
C VAL A 138 7.47 11.78 -17.81
N ASP A 139 7.96 12.98 -17.49
CA ASP A 139 9.30 13.43 -17.89
C ASP A 139 10.37 12.70 -17.08
N ARG A 140 10.17 12.57 -15.76
CA ARG A 140 11.07 11.84 -14.88
C ARG A 140 10.42 11.45 -13.56
N ILE A 141 11.03 10.46 -12.90
CA ILE A 141 10.74 10.07 -11.51
C ILE A 141 12.04 10.11 -10.73
N GLU A 142 11.98 10.72 -9.57
CA GLU A 142 13.10 10.84 -8.63
C GLU A 142 12.75 10.07 -7.36
N ILE A 143 13.61 9.13 -6.93
CA ILE A 143 13.46 8.35 -5.69
C ILE A 143 14.58 8.73 -4.74
N LEU A 144 14.24 9.52 -3.74
CA LEU A 144 15.16 10.00 -2.70
C LEU A 144 15.14 9.01 -1.54
N ARG A 145 16.28 8.49 -1.17
CA ARG A 145 16.42 7.49 -0.10
C ARG A 145 16.98 8.12 1.18
N GLY A 146 16.39 7.72 2.31
CA GLY A 146 16.67 8.31 3.62
C GLY A 146 15.77 9.51 3.93
N PRO A 147 15.82 10.02 5.18
CA PRO A 147 14.90 11.06 5.66
C PRO A 147 14.98 12.36 4.86
N GLN A 148 13.83 12.84 4.39
CA GLN A 148 13.68 14.07 3.61
C GLN A 148 12.91 15.17 4.37
N GLY A 149 12.95 15.14 5.71
CA GLY A 149 12.13 15.97 6.57
C GLY A 149 12.34 17.49 6.43
N THR A 150 13.48 17.96 5.95
CA THR A 150 13.80 19.39 5.81
C THR A 150 13.09 20.02 4.60
N LEU A 151 13.24 19.45 3.41
CA LEU A 151 12.69 20.03 2.16
C LEU A 151 11.30 19.47 1.80
N PHE A 152 11.04 18.20 2.09
CA PHE A 152 9.77 17.56 1.77
C PHE A 152 8.80 17.52 2.96
N GLY A 153 9.29 17.59 4.19
CA GLY A 153 8.47 17.73 5.39
C GLY A 153 8.04 16.44 6.04
N ALA A 154 6.85 16.44 6.65
CA ALA A 154 6.28 15.29 7.33
C ALA A 154 6.14 14.06 6.42
N ASN A 155 6.13 12.87 7.02
CA ASN A 155 5.80 11.62 6.35
C ASN A 155 6.78 11.21 5.24
N THR A 156 8.04 11.68 5.34
CA THR A 156 9.15 11.34 4.44
C THR A 156 10.33 10.75 5.21
N ILE A 157 10.04 9.92 6.21
CA ILE A 157 11.06 9.34 7.10
C ILE A 157 11.90 8.26 6.43
N GLY A 158 11.32 7.51 5.49
CA GLY A 158 12.02 6.53 4.66
C GLY A 158 12.63 7.15 3.39
N GLY A 159 11.96 8.18 2.87
CA GLY A 159 12.33 8.84 1.63
C GLY A 159 11.17 9.53 0.95
N ALA A 160 11.38 9.93 -0.31
CA ALA A 160 10.36 10.55 -1.14
C ALA A 160 10.42 10.02 -2.58
N ILE A 161 9.26 9.97 -3.24
CA ILE A 161 9.11 9.66 -4.66
C ILE A 161 8.50 10.90 -5.31
N SER A 162 9.25 11.56 -6.19
CA SER A 162 8.82 12.74 -6.93
C SER A 162 8.57 12.39 -8.39
N ILE A 163 7.36 12.64 -8.87
CA ILE A 163 6.93 12.41 -10.24
C ILE A 163 6.75 13.76 -10.91
N VAL A 164 7.47 13.98 -11.99
CA VAL A 164 7.34 15.18 -12.83
C VAL A 164 6.68 14.76 -14.13
N THR A 165 5.50 15.30 -14.39
CA THR A 165 4.74 14.98 -15.59
C THR A 165 5.25 15.78 -16.78
N HIS A 166 4.94 15.29 -17.99
CA HIS A 166 5.38 15.88 -19.25
C HIS A 166 5.10 17.40 -19.32
N THR A 167 6.10 18.14 -19.79
CA THR A 167 6.00 19.58 -20.03
C THR A 167 5.79 19.82 -21.53
N PRO A 168 4.70 20.55 -21.95
CA PRO A 168 4.43 20.77 -23.35
C PRO A 168 5.55 21.51 -24.06
N GLY A 169 5.90 21.01 -25.25
CA GLY A 169 6.90 21.60 -26.14
C GLY A 169 6.40 22.83 -26.90
N THR A 170 7.33 23.53 -27.54
CA THR A 170 7.06 24.71 -28.42
C THR A 170 6.57 24.33 -29.81
N GLU A 171 6.74 23.07 -30.20
CA GLU A 171 6.31 22.54 -31.51
C GLU A 171 5.20 21.49 -31.28
N PRO A 172 4.25 21.36 -32.24
CA PRO A 172 3.24 20.32 -32.16
C PRO A 172 3.87 18.92 -32.16
N HIS A 173 3.53 18.13 -31.11
CA HIS A 173 4.04 16.77 -30.97
C HIS A 173 2.88 15.83 -30.58
N PHE A 174 2.81 14.64 -31.19
CA PHE A 174 1.76 13.66 -30.94
C PHE A 174 2.38 12.28 -30.70
N THR A 175 1.96 11.64 -29.66
CA THR A 175 2.27 10.23 -29.42
C THR A 175 0.97 9.47 -29.15
N ALA A 176 0.77 8.38 -29.88
CA ALA A 176 -0.33 7.44 -29.62
C ALA A 176 0.23 6.04 -29.48
N GLU A 177 -0.29 5.28 -28.51
CA GLU A 177 0.11 3.89 -28.32
C GLU A 177 -1.08 2.98 -28.07
N ALA A 178 -0.93 1.72 -28.52
CA ALA A 178 -1.89 0.66 -28.27
C ALA A 178 -1.13 -0.60 -27.84
N THR A 179 -1.54 -1.20 -26.73
CA THR A 179 -0.94 -2.43 -26.19
C THR A 179 -1.99 -3.52 -26.05
N GLY A 180 -1.70 -4.69 -26.60
CA GLY A 180 -2.46 -5.92 -26.40
C GLY A 180 -1.62 -6.97 -25.68
N GLY A 181 -2.25 -7.89 -24.92
CA GLY A 181 -1.48 -8.90 -24.21
C GLY A 181 -2.32 -9.97 -23.50
N ARG A 182 -1.65 -10.71 -22.62
CA ARG A 182 -2.29 -11.75 -21.81
C ARG A 182 -3.38 -11.14 -20.91
N PHE A 183 -4.34 -11.92 -20.48
CA PHE A 183 -5.51 -11.49 -19.69
C PHE A 183 -6.36 -10.45 -20.43
N ASN A 184 -6.50 -10.62 -21.76
CA ASN A 184 -7.30 -9.71 -22.59
C ASN A 184 -6.88 -8.24 -22.41
N ARG A 185 -5.57 -7.99 -22.23
CA ARG A 185 -5.01 -6.66 -22.04
C ARG A 185 -5.25 -5.79 -23.26
N ARG A 186 -5.78 -4.60 -23.04
CA ARG A 186 -6.09 -3.58 -24.09
C ARG A 186 -5.83 -2.21 -23.49
N ASP A 187 -4.61 -1.72 -23.68
CA ASP A 187 -4.27 -0.38 -23.23
C ASP A 187 -4.19 0.57 -24.42
N LEU A 188 -4.67 1.78 -24.22
CA LEU A 188 -4.58 2.87 -25.18
C LEU A 188 -3.97 4.08 -24.45
N GLY A 189 -3.03 4.74 -25.11
CA GLY A 189 -2.40 5.96 -24.64
C GLY A 189 -2.34 7.00 -25.74
N PHE A 190 -2.51 8.26 -25.38
CA PHE A 190 -2.41 9.40 -26.28
C PHE A 190 -1.84 10.60 -25.53
N THR A 191 -0.84 11.26 -26.11
CA THR A 191 -0.31 12.55 -25.64
C THR A 191 -0.18 13.49 -26.82
N ALA A 192 -0.63 14.72 -26.66
CA ALA A 192 -0.51 15.75 -27.68
C ALA A 192 -0.04 17.07 -27.10
N ASP A 193 1.03 17.61 -27.66
CA ASP A 193 1.46 18.99 -27.45
C ASP A 193 0.84 19.86 -28.53
N MET A 194 0.11 20.88 -28.10
CA MET A 194 -0.61 21.80 -28.96
C MET A 194 -0.26 23.24 -28.53
N PRO A 195 0.91 23.77 -28.91
CA PRO A 195 1.24 25.17 -28.62
C PRO A 195 0.22 26.10 -29.29
N ILE A 196 -0.45 26.94 -28.49
CA ILE A 196 -1.41 27.95 -28.99
C ILE A 196 -0.66 29.15 -29.54
N SER A 197 0.45 29.50 -28.89
CA SER A 197 1.40 30.52 -29.30
C SER A 197 2.79 30.23 -28.77
N SER A 198 3.80 31.00 -29.14
CA SER A 198 5.16 30.89 -28.58
C SER A 198 5.22 31.15 -27.08
N SER A 199 4.20 31.79 -26.49
CA SER A 199 4.12 32.06 -25.05
C SER A 199 3.07 31.24 -24.30
N LEU A 200 2.22 30.48 -25.02
CA LEU A 200 1.16 29.65 -24.42
C LEU A 200 1.22 28.25 -25.00
N LEU A 201 1.81 27.35 -24.22
CA LEU A 201 2.03 25.96 -24.55
C LEU A 201 1.01 25.09 -23.83
N THR A 202 0.44 24.12 -24.51
CA THR A 202 -0.56 23.22 -23.91
C THR A 202 -0.28 21.76 -24.26
N SER A 203 -0.61 20.85 -23.36
CA SER A 203 -0.63 19.41 -23.64
C SER A 203 -1.88 18.76 -23.07
N ILE A 204 -2.28 17.66 -23.69
CA ILE A 204 -3.30 16.76 -23.18
C ILE A 204 -2.81 15.32 -23.25
N THR A 205 -3.00 14.58 -22.17
CA THR A 205 -2.72 13.14 -22.11
C THR A 205 -3.98 12.37 -21.73
N MET A 206 -4.24 11.29 -22.44
CA MET A 206 -5.34 10.36 -22.17
C MET A 206 -4.78 8.95 -22.11
N SER A 207 -5.21 8.17 -21.13
CA SER A 207 -4.83 6.76 -20.96
C SER A 207 -6.03 5.92 -20.57
N SER A 208 -6.13 4.75 -21.17
CA SER A 208 -7.09 3.71 -20.77
C SER A 208 -6.34 2.39 -20.66
N GLN A 209 -6.40 1.74 -19.52
CA GLN A 209 -5.77 0.45 -19.28
C GLN A 209 -6.84 -0.53 -18.82
N VAL A 210 -7.04 -1.59 -19.60
CA VAL A 210 -8.08 -2.61 -19.34
C VAL A 210 -7.46 -3.98 -19.47
N ARG A 211 -7.68 -4.83 -18.47
CA ARG A 211 -7.36 -6.26 -18.52
C ARG A 211 -8.22 -7.05 -17.55
N ASP A 212 -8.46 -8.33 -17.87
CA ASP A 212 -9.13 -9.27 -16.99
C ASP A 212 -8.23 -9.64 -15.80
N GLY A 213 -8.83 -10.14 -14.72
CA GLY A 213 -8.11 -10.63 -13.57
C GLY A 213 -7.36 -11.95 -13.84
N TYR A 214 -6.36 -12.21 -13.04
CA TYR A 214 -5.51 -13.40 -13.17
C TYR A 214 -5.86 -14.53 -12.19
N GLN A 215 -6.65 -14.28 -11.16
CA GLN A 215 -7.23 -15.33 -10.29
C GLN A 215 -8.69 -15.55 -10.70
N ARG A 216 -9.07 -16.79 -10.99
CA ARG A 216 -10.41 -17.14 -11.42
C ARG A 216 -11.27 -17.59 -10.25
N VAL A 217 -12.49 -17.11 -10.21
CA VAL A 217 -13.53 -17.67 -9.35
C VAL A 217 -14.02 -18.98 -9.98
N ILE A 218 -14.01 -20.06 -9.22
CA ILE A 218 -14.45 -21.38 -9.68
C ILE A 218 -15.60 -21.89 -8.79
N PRO A 219 -16.55 -22.65 -9.35
CA PRO A 219 -17.62 -23.24 -8.57
C PRO A 219 -17.06 -24.14 -7.47
N TYR A 220 -17.69 -24.09 -6.30
CA TYR A 220 -17.36 -25.00 -5.21
C TYR A 220 -17.66 -26.46 -5.61
N PRO A 221 -16.80 -27.44 -5.24
CA PRO A 221 -16.96 -28.82 -5.68
C PRO A 221 -18.26 -29.45 -5.18
N ALA A 222 -19.13 -29.86 -6.10
CA ALA A 222 -20.36 -30.53 -5.75
C ALA A 222 -20.06 -31.91 -5.10
N GLY A 223 -20.74 -32.19 -3.99
CA GLY A 223 -20.59 -33.48 -3.28
C GLY A 223 -19.36 -33.56 -2.37
N SER A 224 -18.64 -32.46 -2.13
CA SER A 224 -17.64 -32.45 -1.07
C SER A 224 -18.34 -32.64 0.29
N PRO A 225 -17.69 -33.30 1.27
CA PRO A 225 -18.26 -33.44 2.64
C PRO A 225 -18.56 -32.07 3.28
N GLU A 226 -17.77 -31.05 2.92
CA GLU A 226 -17.92 -29.67 3.34
C GLU A 226 -19.08 -28.96 2.64
N ALA A 227 -19.46 -29.43 1.43
CA ALA A 227 -20.56 -28.92 0.63
C ALA A 227 -21.79 -29.82 0.70
N SER A 228 -22.04 -30.47 1.81
CA SER A 228 -23.24 -31.36 1.95
C SER A 228 -24.55 -30.64 1.70
N ILE A 229 -24.52 -29.37 1.30
CA ILE A 229 -25.69 -28.54 1.18
C ILE A 229 -25.62 -27.59 0.02
N PRO A 230 -26.80 -27.43 -0.68
CA PRO A 230 -26.88 -26.51 -1.79
C PRO A 230 -26.67 -25.06 -1.35
N TYR A 231 -25.78 -24.36 -2.08
CA TYR A 231 -25.55 -22.92 -1.97
C TYR A 231 -26.76 -22.04 -2.31
N THR A 232 -27.94 -22.57 -2.26
CA THR A 232 -29.14 -21.82 -2.59
C THR A 232 -29.56 -20.82 -1.51
N VAL A 233 -28.86 -20.85 -0.40
CA VAL A 233 -29.11 -19.97 0.73
C VAL A 233 -27.93 -19.05 0.93
N ASP A 234 -28.02 -17.88 0.33
CA ASP A 234 -27.15 -16.80 0.62
C ASP A 234 -27.38 -16.32 2.06
N PRO A 235 -26.45 -16.56 3.00
CA PRO A 235 -26.59 -16.11 4.37
C PRO A 235 -26.68 -14.60 4.50
N GLN A 236 -26.31 -13.89 3.46
CA GLN A 236 -26.29 -12.45 3.39
C GLN A 236 -27.66 -11.80 3.11
N THR A 237 -28.68 -12.57 2.81
CA THR A 237 -30.04 -11.99 2.72
C THR A 237 -30.53 -11.39 4.02
N ALA A 238 -29.82 -11.63 5.11
CA ALA A 238 -30.16 -11.17 6.45
C ALA A 238 -29.40 -9.93 6.92
N TYR A 239 -28.19 -9.68 6.39
CA TYR A 239 -27.42 -8.46 6.64
C TYR A 239 -27.03 -7.82 5.31
N PRO A 240 -26.80 -6.51 5.26
CA PRO A 240 -26.35 -5.87 4.05
C PRO A 240 -25.05 -6.55 3.62
N LYS A 241 -25.01 -7.01 2.37
CA LYS A 241 -23.75 -7.39 1.75
C LYS A 241 -22.85 -6.19 1.74
N ALA A 242 -21.57 -6.46 1.91
CA ALA A 242 -20.54 -5.50 1.64
C ALA A 242 -20.44 -5.11 0.14
N GLY A 243 -21.51 -5.17 -0.60
CA GLY A 243 -21.60 -4.88 -2.02
C GLY A 243 -22.05 -6.10 -2.82
N THR A 244 -22.67 -5.86 -3.96
CA THR A 244 -23.17 -6.91 -4.85
C THR A 244 -22.31 -7.13 -6.08
N ASP A 245 -21.29 -6.29 -6.28
CA ASP A 245 -20.42 -6.36 -7.44
C ASP A 245 -19.40 -7.50 -7.23
N SER A 246 -19.77 -8.71 -7.57
CA SER A 246 -18.85 -9.84 -7.71
C SER A 246 -18.18 -9.83 -9.07
N SER A 247 -17.09 -10.54 -9.22
CA SER A 247 -16.37 -10.69 -10.47
C SER A 247 -16.01 -12.16 -10.71
N ASP A 248 -16.04 -12.60 -11.97
CA ASP A 248 -15.55 -13.93 -12.36
C ASP A 248 -14.02 -14.08 -12.21
N THR A 249 -13.33 -12.96 -12.06
CA THR A 249 -11.86 -12.92 -11.88
C THR A 249 -11.43 -11.80 -10.96
N ASN A 250 -10.43 -12.06 -10.12
CA ASN A 250 -9.79 -11.07 -9.26
C ASN A 250 -8.45 -10.59 -9.83
N GLY A 251 -8.05 -9.36 -9.52
CA GLY A 251 -6.80 -8.74 -9.98
C GLY A 251 -6.85 -8.15 -11.38
N GLY A 252 -8.04 -7.83 -11.85
CA GLY A 252 -8.25 -7.08 -13.09
C GLY A 252 -7.76 -5.65 -13.02
N GLN A 253 -7.84 -4.95 -14.15
CA GLN A 253 -7.53 -3.53 -14.25
C GLN A 253 -8.52 -2.86 -15.20
N ASN A 254 -9.06 -1.73 -14.78
CA ASN A 254 -9.86 -0.85 -15.63
C ASN A 254 -9.67 0.57 -15.09
N LEU A 255 -8.70 1.29 -15.70
CA LEU A 255 -8.23 2.59 -15.28
C LEU A 255 -8.25 3.54 -16.46
N GLN A 256 -8.86 4.70 -16.31
CA GLN A 256 -8.83 5.81 -17.24
C GLN A 256 -8.18 7.03 -16.58
N ILE A 257 -7.37 7.75 -17.33
CA ILE A 257 -6.72 8.98 -16.88
C ILE A 257 -6.84 10.01 -17.98
N ILE A 258 -7.15 11.24 -17.58
CA ILE A 258 -7.05 12.42 -18.42
C ILE A 258 -6.24 13.45 -17.65
N ARG A 259 -5.22 14.02 -18.31
CA ARG A 259 -4.41 15.13 -17.77
C ARG A 259 -4.27 16.23 -18.81
N GLY A 260 -4.49 17.45 -18.38
CA GLY A 260 -4.20 18.64 -19.17
C GLY A 260 -3.16 19.50 -18.48
N LYS A 261 -2.20 20.02 -19.24
CA LYS A 261 -1.19 20.96 -18.72
C LYS A 261 -1.10 22.18 -19.64
N MET A 262 -1.02 23.34 -19.04
CA MET A 262 -0.86 24.62 -19.70
C MET A 262 0.34 25.35 -19.11
N VAL A 263 1.26 25.79 -19.92
CA VAL A 263 2.41 26.62 -19.55
C VAL A 263 2.29 27.98 -20.23
N TRP A 264 2.21 29.03 -19.41
CA TRP A 264 2.17 30.39 -19.87
C TRP A 264 3.49 31.11 -19.58
N LEU A 265 4.24 31.44 -20.63
CA LEU A 265 5.45 32.26 -20.56
C LEU A 265 5.02 33.73 -20.64
N ALA A 266 4.62 34.30 -19.48
CA ALA A 266 4.04 35.66 -19.41
C ALA A 266 5.09 36.73 -19.75
N SER A 267 6.37 36.46 -19.42
CA SER A 267 7.55 37.26 -19.79
C SER A 267 8.79 36.36 -19.68
N ASP A 268 9.96 36.90 -19.99
CA ASP A 268 11.25 36.21 -19.83
C ASP A 268 11.53 35.86 -18.34
N SER A 269 10.87 36.53 -17.40
CA SER A 269 11.07 36.33 -15.97
C SER A 269 9.87 35.68 -15.26
N VAL A 270 8.74 35.44 -15.95
CA VAL A 270 7.52 34.91 -15.33
C VAL A 270 6.95 33.75 -16.15
N LYS A 271 6.89 32.59 -15.53
CA LYS A 271 6.26 31.37 -16.05
C LYS A 271 5.17 30.90 -15.11
N ALA A 272 3.98 30.63 -15.62
CA ALA A 272 2.89 30.01 -14.90
C ALA A 272 2.53 28.65 -15.52
N THR A 273 2.40 27.63 -14.69
CA THR A 273 2.00 26.28 -15.13
C THR A 273 0.72 25.90 -14.40
N LEU A 274 -0.29 25.47 -15.16
CA LEU A 274 -1.52 24.92 -14.62
C LEU A 274 -1.66 23.46 -15.07
N THR A 275 -1.95 22.55 -14.15
CA THR A 275 -2.18 21.16 -14.43
C THR A 275 -3.52 20.73 -13.82
N GLY A 276 -4.33 20.01 -14.58
CA GLY A 276 -5.52 19.34 -14.09
C GLY A 276 -5.48 17.87 -14.47
N ASP A 277 -5.80 16.97 -13.54
CA ASP A 277 -5.88 15.53 -13.80
C ASP A 277 -7.17 14.95 -13.24
N TRP A 278 -7.69 13.96 -13.94
CA TRP A 278 -8.80 13.13 -13.51
C TRP A 278 -8.44 11.66 -13.74
N GLN A 279 -8.73 10.84 -12.75
CA GLN A 279 -8.53 9.40 -12.79
C GLN A 279 -9.83 8.70 -12.39
N HIS A 280 -10.25 7.75 -13.20
CA HIS A 280 -11.37 6.87 -12.92
C HIS A 280 -10.92 5.42 -12.95
N GLN A 281 -11.20 4.69 -11.87
CA GLN A 281 -10.93 3.27 -11.74
C GLN A 281 -12.20 2.53 -11.36
N ASN A 282 -12.49 1.42 -12.06
CA ASN A 282 -13.59 0.52 -11.74
C ASN A 282 -13.21 -0.90 -12.17
N GLN A 283 -12.64 -1.65 -11.26
CA GLN A 283 -12.01 -2.94 -11.54
C GLN A 283 -12.36 -3.97 -10.46
N SER A 284 -12.05 -5.26 -10.69
CA SER A 284 -12.15 -6.28 -9.66
C SER A 284 -11.10 -6.08 -8.57
N ALA A 285 -11.40 -6.54 -7.35
CA ALA A 285 -10.47 -6.50 -6.24
C ALA A 285 -9.19 -7.30 -6.54
N LEU A 286 -8.11 -6.97 -5.83
CA LEU A 286 -6.90 -7.79 -5.83
C LEU A 286 -7.23 -9.21 -5.34
N PRO A 287 -6.54 -10.24 -5.85
CA PRO A 287 -6.71 -11.60 -5.38
C PRO A 287 -6.48 -11.71 -3.88
N ASN A 288 -7.35 -12.43 -3.20
CA ASN A 288 -7.13 -12.88 -1.85
C ASN A 288 -7.07 -14.42 -1.85
N THR A 289 -5.97 -14.97 -1.35
CA THR A 289 -5.72 -16.41 -1.31
C THR A 289 -5.51 -16.83 0.12
N VAL A 290 -6.41 -17.67 0.64
CA VAL A 290 -6.28 -18.22 1.99
C VAL A 290 -5.03 -19.10 2.07
N GLN A 291 -4.14 -18.81 3.00
CA GLN A 291 -2.91 -19.56 3.29
C GLN A 291 -3.12 -20.55 4.43
N LEU A 292 -3.96 -20.19 5.37
CA LEU A 292 -4.32 -21.03 6.52
C LEU A 292 -5.71 -20.67 7.02
N ALA A 293 -6.60 -21.66 7.11
CA ALA A 293 -7.86 -21.58 7.82
C ALA A 293 -7.75 -22.33 9.15
N ILE A 294 -7.94 -21.61 10.26
CA ILE A 294 -7.80 -22.11 11.62
C ILE A 294 -9.20 -22.45 12.16
N PRO A 295 -9.60 -23.72 12.25
CA PRO A 295 -10.98 -24.08 12.57
C PRO A 295 -11.38 -23.87 14.02
N ASN A 296 -10.40 -23.69 14.90
CA ASN A 296 -10.58 -23.57 16.34
C ASN A 296 -10.06 -22.22 16.91
N ALA A 297 -9.99 -21.19 16.09
CA ALA A 297 -9.80 -19.82 16.54
C ALA A 297 -11.09 -19.30 17.21
N VAL A 298 -11.06 -18.07 17.73
CA VAL A 298 -12.19 -17.54 18.54
C VAL A 298 -13.48 -17.52 17.71
N PHE A 299 -13.47 -16.89 16.54
CA PHE A 299 -14.68 -16.75 15.72
C PHE A 299 -14.99 -18.03 14.93
N SER A 300 -14.00 -18.59 14.28
CA SER A 300 -14.18 -19.82 13.50
C SER A 300 -14.60 -21.00 14.38
N GLY A 301 -14.09 -21.10 15.61
CA GLY A 301 -14.51 -22.11 16.57
C GLY A 301 -15.98 -21.96 16.98
N ILE A 302 -16.45 -20.73 17.26
CA ILE A 302 -17.86 -20.45 17.52
C ILE A 302 -18.70 -20.77 16.30
N TYR A 303 -18.27 -20.30 15.13
CA TYR A 303 -18.97 -20.56 13.86
C TYR A 303 -19.11 -22.08 13.63
N ASN A 304 -18.03 -22.82 13.69
CA ASN A 304 -18.02 -24.27 13.49
C ASN A 304 -18.89 -25.00 14.51
N MET A 305 -18.86 -24.58 15.78
CA MET A 305 -19.71 -25.13 16.82
C MET A 305 -21.20 -24.87 16.52
N CYS A 306 -21.56 -23.65 16.16
CA CYS A 306 -22.95 -23.28 15.87
C CYS A 306 -23.54 -24.08 14.70
N ILE A 307 -22.75 -24.38 13.67
CA ILE A 307 -23.23 -25.15 12.51
C ILE A 307 -23.20 -26.67 12.73
N ALA A 308 -22.27 -27.16 13.54
CA ALA A 308 -22.12 -28.61 13.83
C ALA A 308 -23.04 -29.13 14.90
N THR A 309 -23.57 -28.25 15.76
CA THR A 309 -24.31 -28.65 16.96
C THR A 309 -25.82 -28.45 16.75
N PRO A 310 -26.68 -29.47 16.99
CA PRO A 310 -28.10 -29.30 16.90
C PRO A 310 -28.63 -28.21 17.84
N ALA A 311 -29.63 -27.44 17.41
CA ALA A 311 -30.22 -26.34 18.17
C ALA A 311 -30.71 -26.75 19.59
N ALA A 312 -31.27 -27.94 19.73
CA ALA A 312 -31.70 -28.45 21.04
C ALA A 312 -30.49 -28.64 22.00
N GLN A 313 -29.38 -29.13 21.50
CA GLN A 313 -28.14 -29.28 22.28
C GLN A 313 -27.53 -27.91 22.62
N LEU A 314 -27.43 -26.99 21.64
CA LEU A 314 -26.97 -25.62 21.89
C LEU A 314 -27.79 -24.93 23.00
N ASN A 315 -29.09 -25.07 22.97
CA ASN A 315 -29.98 -24.51 24.01
C ASN A 315 -29.82 -25.16 25.37
N ALA A 316 -29.36 -26.42 25.40
CA ALA A 316 -29.20 -27.20 26.63
C ALA A 316 -27.82 -27.07 27.27
N LEU A 317 -26.83 -26.44 26.60
CA LEU A 317 -25.47 -26.28 27.14
C LEU A 317 -25.49 -25.52 28.47
N SER A 318 -24.73 -26.02 29.42
CA SER A 318 -24.56 -25.39 30.72
C SER A 318 -23.10 -24.98 30.95
N MET A 319 -22.87 -23.71 31.20
CA MET A 319 -21.55 -23.15 31.47
C MET A 319 -20.99 -23.64 32.86
N GLN A 320 -21.75 -24.40 33.62
CA GLN A 320 -21.33 -24.99 34.89
C GLN A 320 -21.12 -26.50 34.82
N ASN A 321 -21.47 -27.11 33.68
CA ASN A 321 -21.31 -28.55 33.48
C ASN A 321 -19.94 -28.84 32.85
N PRO A 322 -19.04 -29.59 33.51
CA PRO A 322 -17.71 -29.90 32.94
C PRO A 322 -17.77 -30.65 31.60
N ALA A 323 -18.78 -31.45 31.34
CA ALA A 323 -18.93 -32.15 30.07
C ALA A 323 -19.29 -31.17 28.92
N ASP A 324 -20.16 -30.19 29.20
CA ASP A 324 -20.53 -29.16 28.23
C ASP A 324 -19.37 -28.21 27.99
N LEU A 325 -18.62 -27.84 29.03
CA LEU A 325 -17.39 -27.05 28.86
C LEU A 325 -16.32 -27.79 28.06
N ALA A 326 -16.18 -29.09 28.26
CA ALA A 326 -15.29 -29.95 27.49
C ALA A 326 -15.74 -30.02 26.02
N TYR A 327 -17.04 -30.09 25.78
CA TYR A 327 -17.62 -30.05 24.43
C TYR A 327 -17.35 -28.71 23.74
N ILE A 328 -17.62 -27.59 24.42
CA ILE A 328 -17.31 -26.24 23.91
C ILE A 328 -15.81 -26.08 23.61
N GLY A 329 -14.97 -26.58 24.58
CA GLY A 329 -13.50 -26.55 24.43
C GLY A 329 -12.98 -27.40 23.27
N SER A 330 -13.74 -28.36 22.76
CA SER A 330 -13.35 -29.11 21.56
C SER A 330 -13.38 -28.28 20.28
N PHE A 331 -14.18 -27.21 20.25
CA PHE A 331 -14.20 -26.24 19.13
C PHE A 331 -13.20 -25.10 19.33
N ASN A 332 -12.98 -24.69 20.56
CA ASN A 332 -11.91 -23.75 20.88
C ASN A 332 -11.38 -23.99 22.30
N PRO A 333 -10.13 -24.44 22.47
CA PRO A 333 -9.53 -24.72 23.78
C PRO A 333 -9.44 -23.50 24.70
N ALA A 334 -9.48 -22.28 24.19
CA ALA A 334 -9.45 -21.06 25.00
C ALA A 334 -10.80 -20.76 25.69
N PHE A 335 -11.93 -21.24 25.15
CA PHE A 335 -13.25 -20.92 25.69
C PHE A 335 -13.47 -21.32 27.13
N PRO A 336 -13.09 -22.53 27.59
CA PRO A 336 -13.24 -22.91 29.02
C PRO A 336 -12.46 -22.03 29.99
N VAL A 337 -11.39 -21.40 29.53
CA VAL A 337 -10.55 -20.48 30.33
C VAL A 337 -11.17 -19.08 30.38
N VAL A 338 -11.74 -18.62 29.27
CA VAL A 338 -12.36 -17.29 29.14
C VAL A 338 -13.73 -17.27 29.87
N PHE A 339 -14.51 -18.34 29.79
CA PHE A 339 -15.79 -18.48 30.46
C PHE A 339 -15.60 -19.12 31.82
N GLN A 340 -15.14 -18.36 32.82
CA GLN A 340 -14.89 -18.86 34.16
C GLN A 340 -16.16 -19.33 34.88
N ALA A 341 -15.95 -20.13 35.93
CA ALA A 341 -16.93 -20.87 36.72
C ALA A 341 -18.12 -20.07 37.31
N ASN A 342 -18.16 -18.76 37.09
CA ASN A 342 -19.25 -17.90 37.61
C ASN A 342 -20.30 -17.56 36.55
N GLN A 343 -20.14 -18.02 35.31
CA GLN A 343 -21.12 -17.75 34.26
C GLN A 343 -22.23 -18.80 34.27
N THR A 344 -23.43 -18.38 34.64
CA THR A 344 -24.61 -19.23 34.69
C THR A 344 -25.41 -19.25 33.39
N THR A 345 -25.21 -18.27 32.50
CA THR A 345 -26.01 -18.08 31.28
C THR A 345 -25.38 -18.78 30.10
N ASN A 346 -26.18 -19.56 29.37
CA ASN A 346 -25.77 -20.17 28.10
C ASN A 346 -25.66 -19.11 26.97
N ILE A 347 -24.44 -18.73 26.65
CA ILE A 347 -24.15 -17.74 25.60
C ILE A 347 -24.27 -18.29 24.18
N PHE A 348 -24.32 -19.61 24.00
CA PHE A 348 -24.38 -20.25 22.68
C PHE A 348 -25.79 -20.63 22.24
N ASN A 349 -26.82 -20.32 23.03
CA ASN A 349 -28.18 -20.68 22.70
C ASN A 349 -28.65 -20.04 21.39
N VAL A 350 -29.60 -20.73 20.68
CA VAL A 350 -30.10 -20.29 19.37
C VAL A 350 -31.20 -19.25 19.45
N THR A 351 -31.63 -18.82 20.63
CA THR A 351 -32.69 -17.81 20.78
C THR A 351 -32.14 -16.40 20.84
N ASN A 352 -31.15 -16.18 21.70
CA ASN A 352 -30.52 -14.87 21.94
C ASN A 352 -29.01 -15.00 22.05
N GLY A 353 -28.43 -16.21 21.85
CA GLY A 353 -27.02 -16.50 21.98
C GLY A 353 -26.18 -16.16 20.76
N LEU A 354 -24.91 -16.52 20.82
CA LEU A 354 -23.98 -16.34 19.70
C LEU A 354 -24.37 -17.18 18.49
N CYS A 355 -25.02 -18.33 18.72
CA CYS A 355 -25.61 -19.16 17.69
C CYS A 355 -27.08 -18.78 17.35
N GLY A 356 -27.61 -17.72 17.94
CA GLY A 356 -28.97 -17.28 17.74
C GLY A 356 -29.19 -16.41 16.52
N PRO A 357 -30.43 -16.06 16.24
CA PRO A 357 -30.75 -15.11 15.19
C PRO A 357 -30.03 -13.82 15.52
N ARG A 358 -29.32 -13.32 14.54
CA ARG A 358 -28.77 -12.00 14.58
C ARG A 358 -29.86 -11.00 14.30
N ALA A 359 -30.79 -10.93 15.25
CA ALA A 359 -31.59 -9.76 15.27
C ALA A 359 -30.62 -8.60 15.43
N ASN A 360 -30.39 -7.88 14.36
CA ASN A 360 -30.32 -6.48 14.51
C ASN A 360 -31.48 -6.12 15.43
N LYS A 361 -31.25 -5.83 16.70
CA LYS A 361 -32.27 -5.41 17.66
C LYS A 361 -32.92 -4.11 17.25
N SER A 362 -32.39 -3.50 16.23
CA SER A 362 -32.86 -2.31 15.69
C SER A 362 -33.71 -2.62 14.45
N GLY A 363 -34.94 -2.73 14.55
CA GLY A 363 -35.81 -2.08 13.59
C GLY A 363 -35.63 -0.57 13.71
N LEU A 364 -34.52 -0.10 14.29
CA LEU A 364 -34.19 1.29 14.50
C LEU A 364 -33.28 1.76 13.37
N PRO A 365 -33.55 2.95 12.83
CA PRO A 365 -32.62 3.58 11.92
C PRO A 365 -31.28 3.76 12.61
N TYR A 366 -30.18 3.48 11.91
CA TYR A 366 -28.83 3.86 12.33
C TYR A 366 -28.77 5.35 12.70
N PRO A 367 -27.87 5.75 13.59
CA PRO A 367 -27.66 7.16 13.87
C PRO A 367 -27.48 7.93 12.55
N GLY A 368 -28.43 8.80 12.22
CA GLY A 368 -28.50 9.46 10.93
C GLY A 368 -29.74 9.12 10.08
N GLY A 369 -30.62 8.21 10.53
CA GLY A 369 -31.93 7.97 9.90
C GLY A 369 -31.92 7.28 8.54
N THR A 370 -30.74 6.89 8.06
CA THR A 370 -30.64 6.05 6.87
C THR A 370 -30.34 4.63 7.34
N ALA A 371 -31.21 3.71 6.94
CA ALA A 371 -30.84 2.30 6.95
C ALA A 371 -29.41 2.14 6.41
N LEU A 372 -28.70 1.04 6.74
CA LEU A 372 -27.43 0.64 6.15
C LEU A 372 -27.48 0.58 4.61
N GLY A 373 -28.24 1.38 3.99
CA GLY A 373 -28.49 1.56 2.58
C GLY A 373 -28.24 2.99 2.14
N GLY A 374 -27.61 3.82 2.96
CA GLY A 374 -27.03 5.06 2.45
C GLY A 374 -26.11 4.72 1.31
N ALA A 375 -26.07 5.56 0.28
CA ALA A 375 -25.46 5.32 -1.02
C ALA A 375 -24.15 4.50 -0.93
N GLY A 376 -24.25 3.19 -1.13
CA GLY A 376 -23.12 2.27 -1.07
C GLY A 376 -23.42 0.92 -0.38
N TYR A 377 -24.38 0.86 0.49
CA TYR A 377 -24.84 -0.40 1.10
C TYR A 377 -26.20 -0.77 0.53
N ILE A 378 -26.27 -1.91 -0.14
CA ILE A 378 -27.50 -2.41 -0.74
C ILE A 378 -28.21 -3.27 0.29
N GLY A 379 -29.36 -2.79 0.74
CA GLY A 379 -30.26 -3.47 1.66
C GLY A 379 -30.37 -2.73 2.98
N GLY A 380 -31.60 -2.43 3.36
CA GLY A 380 -31.94 -1.98 4.71
C GLY A 380 -31.61 -3.05 5.75
N PRO A 381 -31.63 -2.73 7.05
CA PRO A 381 -31.49 -3.73 8.09
C PRO A 381 -32.47 -4.86 7.84
N PRO A 382 -32.01 -6.11 7.79
CA PRO A 382 -32.89 -7.23 7.64
C PRO A 382 -33.84 -7.27 8.82
N GLY A 383 -35.06 -7.71 8.58
CA GLY A 383 -35.96 -8.05 9.66
C GLY A 383 -35.33 -9.10 10.58
N PRO A 384 -35.87 -9.31 11.76
CA PRO A 384 -35.32 -10.28 12.70
C PRO A 384 -35.20 -11.64 12.01
N MET A 385 -34.00 -12.18 12.02
CA MET A 385 -33.73 -13.54 11.58
C MET A 385 -34.41 -14.53 12.55
N ASN A 386 -34.99 -15.54 12.03
CA ASN A 386 -35.55 -16.65 12.78
C ASN A 386 -35.03 -17.98 12.25
N ALA A 387 -35.31 -19.08 12.91
CA ALA A 387 -34.82 -20.41 12.52
C ALA A 387 -35.21 -20.86 11.11
N ALA A 388 -36.12 -20.18 10.44
CA ALA A 388 -36.49 -20.42 9.04
C ALA A 388 -35.83 -19.46 8.08
N SER A 389 -35.06 -18.46 8.57
CA SER A 389 -34.37 -17.50 7.72
C SER A 389 -33.13 -18.15 7.11
N PRO A 390 -32.93 -18.01 5.81
CA PRO A 390 -31.67 -18.36 5.19
C PRO A 390 -30.52 -17.64 5.88
N GLY A 391 -29.48 -18.34 6.20
CA GLY A 391 -28.37 -17.73 6.89
C GLY A 391 -28.41 -17.78 8.43
N TYR A 392 -29.41 -18.38 9.01
CA TYR A 392 -29.52 -18.54 10.45
C TYR A 392 -28.51 -19.58 10.95
N ILE A 393 -27.52 -19.15 11.75
CA ILE A 393 -26.60 -20.07 12.44
C ILE A 393 -27.39 -20.76 13.55
N GLY A 394 -27.22 -22.07 13.68
CA GLY A 394 -28.06 -22.93 14.54
C GLY A 394 -29.31 -23.45 13.84
N SER A 395 -29.59 -23.04 12.60
CA SER A 395 -30.49 -23.76 11.71
C SER A 395 -29.90 -25.12 11.32
N PRO A 396 -30.67 -26.15 11.11
CA PRO A 396 -30.22 -27.41 10.51
C PRO A 396 -29.82 -27.23 9.02
N ASN A 397 -29.89 -26.02 8.50
CA ASN A 397 -29.36 -25.73 7.17
C ASN A 397 -27.84 -25.86 7.18
N PRO A 398 -27.37 -26.59 6.31
CA PRO A 398 -26.00 -26.95 6.19
C PRO A 398 -25.14 -25.78 5.65
N ARG A 399 -23.97 -25.66 6.23
CA ARG A 399 -23.00 -24.67 5.96
C ARG A 399 -21.62 -25.32 5.78
N ILE A 400 -20.71 -24.58 5.17
CA ILE A 400 -19.35 -25.03 5.00
C ILE A 400 -18.63 -24.88 6.33
N TYR A 401 -17.98 -25.95 6.75
CA TYR A 401 -17.12 -25.96 7.91
C TYR A 401 -15.87 -25.12 7.62
N TRP A 402 -15.49 -24.22 8.53
CA TRP A 402 -14.27 -23.44 8.37
C TRP A 402 -13.05 -24.29 8.65
N ASN A 403 -12.31 -24.67 7.60
CA ASN A 403 -11.05 -25.40 7.63
C ASN A 403 -10.33 -25.33 6.27
N ASN A 404 -9.08 -25.76 6.20
CA ASN A 404 -8.30 -25.72 4.97
C ASN A 404 -8.94 -26.50 3.80
N ALA A 405 -9.61 -27.60 4.08
CA ALA A 405 -10.24 -28.41 3.03
C ALA A 405 -11.41 -27.68 2.35
N ALA A 406 -12.12 -26.86 3.13
CA ALA A 406 -13.24 -26.06 2.66
C ALA A 406 -12.82 -24.78 1.93
N THR A 407 -11.73 -24.14 2.35
CA THR A 407 -11.36 -22.78 1.89
C THR A 407 -10.31 -22.78 0.79
N MET A 408 -9.44 -23.79 0.74
CA MET A 408 -8.29 -23.81 -0.17
C MET A 408 -8.58 -24.63 -1.43
N THR A 409 -8.47 -24.01 -2.59
CA THR A 409 -8.61 -24.69 -3.89
C THR A 409 -7.40 -25.57 -4.23
N GLY A 410 -6.26 -25.40 -3.56
CA GLY A 410 -4.97 -26.01 -3.90
C GLY A 410 -4.26 -25.33 -5.09
N ASN A 411 -4.81 -24.26 -5.64
CA ASN A 411 -4.22 -23.48 -6.72
C ASN A 411 -4.37 -21.98 -6.44
N ILE A 412 -3.26 -21.27 -6.29
CA ILE A 412 -3.23 -19.83 -5.98
C ILE A 412 -3.92 -18.93 -7.04
N ASP A 413 -4.12 -19.43 -8.25
CA ASP A 413 -4.79 -18.73 -9.34
C ASP A 413 -6.31 -19.01 -9.40
N THR A 414 -6.86 -19.64 -8.37
CA THR A 414 -8.30 -19.91 -8.26
C THR A 414 -8.81 -19.67 -6.84
N THR A 415 -10.08 -19.32 -6.71
CA THR A 415 -10.79 -19.15 -5.43
C THR A 415 -12.21 -19.64 -5.55
N TYR A 416 -12.86 -20.00 -4.42
CA TYR A 416 -14.29 -20.28 -4.33
C TYR A 416 -15.10 -19.06 -3.94
N SER A 417 -14.46 -17.90 -3.75
CA SER A 417 -15.08 -16.64 -3.35
C SER A 417 -16.32 -16.31 -4.19
N THR A 418 -17.42 -15.93 -3.53
CA THR A 418 -18.61 -15.37 -4.17
C THR A 418 -18.99 -14.00 -3.61
N GLY A 419 -18.22 -13.51 -2.63
CA GLY A 419 -18.39 -12.22 -1.98
C GLY A 419 -18.03 -11.04 -2.89
N PRO A 420 -17.97 -9.82 -2.32
CA PRO A 420 -17.68 -8.61 -3.08
C PRO A 420 -16.29 -8.67 -3.69
N SER A 421 -16.18 -8.23 -4.94
CA SER A 421 -14.89 -8.09 -5.63
C SER A 421 -14.93 -6.86 -6.53
N PHE A 422 -14.64 -5.70 -5.95
CA PHE A 422 -14.54 -4.45 -6.70
C PHE A 422 -13.56 -3.48 -6.03
N ALA A 423 -12.93 -2.64 -6.84
CA ALA A 423 -12.16 -1.47 -6.42
C ALA A 423 -12.49 -0.30 -7.36
N LYS A 424 -13.08 0.75 -6.80
CA LYS A 424 -13.51 1.96 -7.51
C LYS A 424 -12.80 3.16 -6.91
N ASN A 425 -12.20 3.98 -7.74
CA ASN A 425 -11.52 5.19 -7.30
C ASN A 425 -11.77 6.31 -8.31
N ASP A 426 -12.41 7.37 -7.86
CA ASP A 426 -12.54 8.63 -8.59
C ASP A 426 -11.63 9.67 -7.93
N ALA A 427 -10.53 10.01 -8.59
CA ALA A 427 -9.59 11.01 -8.13
C ALA A 427 -9.57 12.21 -9.08
N PHE A 428 -9.53 13.40 -8.51
CA PHE A 428 -9.42 14.66 -9.23
C PHE A 428 -8.30 15.50 -8.63
N GLY A 429 -7.45 16.08 -9.46
CA GLY A 429 -6.35 16.95 -9.05
C GLY A 429 -6.30 18.24 -9.87
N PHE A 430 -5.91 19.31 -9.21
CA PHE A 430 -5.58 20.59 -9.84
C PHE A 430 -4.35 21.17 -9.15
N SER A 431 -3.38 21.65 -9.94
CA SER A 431 -2.22 22.37 -9.43
C SER A 431 -1.87 23.58 -10.26
N GLY A 432 -1.35 24.61 -9.58
CA GLY A 432 -0.80 25.81 -10.20
C GLY A 432 0.60 26.08 -9.69
N THR A 433 1.56 26.28 -10.59
CA THR A 433 2.92 26.71 -10.23
C THR A 433 3.21 28.05 -10.88
N LEU A 434 3.67 29.00 -10.08
CA LEU A 434 4.20 30.27 -10.55
C LEU A 434 5.69 30.31 -10.26
N ASP A 435 6.49 30.44 -11.33
CA ASP A 435 7.93 30.65 -11.29
C ASP A 435 8.21 32.10 -11.69
N TRP A 436 8.89 32.86 -10.83
CA TRP A 436 9.19 34.28 -11.05
C TRP A 436 10.63 34.63 -10.69
N ASP A 437 11.42 35.01 -11.70
CA ASP A 437 12.76 35.57 -11.52
C ASP A 437 12.67 37.02 -11.06
N LEU A 438 12.76 37.24 -9.73
CA LEU A 438 12.71 38.57 -9.11
C LEU A 438 13.94 39.42 -9.43
N ALA A 439 15.10 38.74 -9.53
CA ALA A 439 16.38 39.31 -9.92
C ALA A 439 17.27 38.21 -10.54
N ALA A 440 18.38 38.56 -11.14
CA ALA A 440 19.31 37.62 -11.80
C ALA A 440 19.78 36.44 -10.91
N ALA A 441 19.74 36.59 -9.59
CA ALA A 441 20.14 35.57 -8.64
C ALA A 441 19.08 35.26 -7.58
N THR A 442 17.82 35.62 -7.84
CA THR A 442 16.74 35.42 -6.86
C THR A 442 15.49 34.98 -7.58
N HIS A 443 15.01 33.80 -7.23
CA HIS A 443 13.85 33.15 -7.82
C HIS A 443 12.77 32.94 -6.77
N PHE A 444 11.53 33.31 -7.08
CA PHE A 444 10.34 33.04 -6.29
C PHE A 444 9.51 31.94 -6.97
N LYS A 445 9.02 30.98 -6.17
CA LYS A 445 8.13 29.94 -6.65
C LYS A 445 6.96 29.77 -5.71
N SER A 446 5.75 29.66 -6.27
CA SER A 446 4.53 29.29 -5.55
C SER A 446 3.97 28.02 -6.16
N ILE A 447 3.59 27.06 -5.32
CA ILE A 447 2.97 25.79 -5.73
C ILE A 447 1.67 25.62 -4.94
N THR A 448 0.54 25.78 -5.64
CA THR A 448 -0.80 25.58 -5.09
C THR A 448 -1.32 24.23 -5.56
N GLY A 449 -1.88 23.41 -4.68
CA GLY A 449 -2.44 22.11 -5.00
C GLY A 449 -3.82 21.89 -4.37
N TYR A 450 -4.72 21.27 -5.14
CA TYR A 450 -5.98 20.70 -4.67
C TYR A 450 -6.11 19.27 -5.19
N ARG A 451 -6.50 18.34 -4.33
CA ARG A 451 -6.83 16.97 -4.73
C ARG A 451 -8.04 16.46 -3.95
N GLN A 452 -8.77 15.55 -4.58
CA GLN A 452 -9.90 14.85 -3.98
C GLN A 452 -9.88 13.40 -4.43
N ILE A 453 -10.27 12.50 -3.53
CA ILE A 453 -10.39 11.05 -3.76
C ILE A 453 -11.74 10.60 -3.23
N ASP A 454 -12.51 9.85 -4.02
CA ASP A 454 -13.65 9.03 -3.60
C ASP A 454 -13.31 7.58 -3.93
N TRP A 455 -13.04 6.79 -2.89
CA TRP A 455 -12.55 5.42 -3.03
C TRP A 455 -13.50 4.44 -2.36
N LYS A 456 -13.82 3.37 -3.07
CA LYS A 456 -14.70 2.29 -2.61
C LYS A 456 -14.10 0.95 -2.97
N VAL A 457 -14.09 0.03 -2.02
CA VAL A 457 -13.62 -1.33 -2.24
C VAL A 457 -14.57 -2.34 -1.60
N GLY A 458 -14.67 -3.51 -2.22
CA GLY A 458 -15.27 -4.69 -1.63
C GLY A 458 -14.37 -5.89 -1.87
N ILE A 459 -14.06 -6.61 -0.82
CA ILE A 459 -13.17 -7.78 -0.85
C ILE A 459 -13.74 -8.91 -0.01
N ASP A 460 -13.75 -10.10 -0.58
CA ASP A 460 -14.01 -11.35 0.12
C ASP A 460 -12.67 -11.87 0.65
N LEU A 461 -12.55 -11.99 1.94
CA LEU A 461 -11.31 -12.41 2.60
C LEU A 461 -11.26 -13.92 2.82
N ASP A 462 -12.41 -14.58 3.00
CA ASP A 462 -12.45 -16.00 3.36
C ASP A 462 -12.30 -16.96 2.17
N GLY A 463 -12.46 -16.47 0.94
CA GLY A 463 -12.27 -17.27 -0.28
C GLY A 463 -13.28 -18.41 -0.45
N THR A 464 -14.41 -18.39 0.25
CA THR A 464 -15.48 -19.38 0.19
C THR A 464 -16.77 -18.79 -0.39
N PRO A 465 -17.78 -19.59 -0.69
CA PRO A 465 -19.10 -19.08 -1.03
C PRO A 465 -19.91 -18.55 0.16
N GLU A 466 -19.40 -18.71 1.37
CA GLU A 466 -20.01 -18.20 2.60
C GLU A 466 -19.49 -16.79 2.92
N SER A 467 -20.24 -16.03 3.67
CA SER A 467 -19.85 -14.70 4.15
C SER A 467 -19.16 -14.76 5.52
N ILE A 468 -18.07 -15.51 5.63
CA ILE A 468 -17.40 -15.71 6.91
C ILE A 468 -16.62 -14.46 7.30
N GLN A 469 -15.92 -13.87 6.33
CA GLN A 469 -15.24 -12.58 6.50
C GLN A 469 -15.22 -11.80 5.18
N GLU A 470 -15.86 -10.66 5.17
CA GLU A 470 -15.87 -9.73 4.03
C GLU A 470 -15.50 -8.33 4.52
N VAL A 471 -15.08 -7.48 3.62
CA VAL A 471 -14.84 -6.06 3.89
C VAL A 471 -15.42 -5.23 2.77
N THR A 472 -16.16 -4.17 3.13
CA THR A 472 -16.33 -3.01 2.26
C THR A 472 -15.88 -1.76 2.95
N ASP A 473 -15.21 -0.90 2.20
CA ASP A 473 -14.69 0.36 2.69
C ASP A 473 -15.07 1.47 1.70
N HIS A 474 -15.42 2.64 2.22
CA HIS A 474 -15.65 3.86 1.46
C HIS A 474 -14.91 5.00 2.14
N GLN A 475 -13.93 5.54 1.45
CA GLN A 475 -13.16 6.69 1.92
C GLN A 475 -13.36 7.88 0.98
N HIS A 476 -13.64 9.01 1.56
CA HIS A 476 -13.66 10.29 0.87
C HIS A 476 -12.65 11.24 1.49
N GLN A 477 -11.81 11.83 0.68
CA GLN A 477 -10.74 12.72 1.13
C GLN A 477 -10.58 13.89 0.17
N TYR A 478 -10.37 15.08 0.71
CA TYR A 478 -9.84 16.20 -0.05
C TYR A 478 -8.66 16.85 0.67
N GLN A 479 -7.77 17.47 -0.10
CA GLN A 479 -6.62 18.21 0.41
C GLN A 479 -6.39 19.48 -0.38
N VAL A 480 -5.82 20.48 0.32
CA VAL A 480 -5.33 21.75 -0.24
C VAL A 480 -3.93 21.98 0.28
N SER A 481 -3.02 22.43 -0.55
CA SER A 481 -1.68 22.80 -0.14
C SER A 481 -1.21 24.09 -0.83
N GLU A 482 -0.34 24.82 -0.16
CA GLU A 482 0.38 25.97 -0.72
C GLU A 482 1.82 25.91 -0.22
N GLU A 483 2.77 26.02 -1.15
CA GLU A 483 4.19 26.12 -0.84
C GLU A 483 4.77 27.36 -1.51
N LEU A 484 5.27 28.29 -0.71
CA LEU A 484 5.97 29.49 -1.17
C LEU A 484 7.46 29.31 -0.96
N GLN A 485 8.25 29.46 -2.01
CA GLN A 485 9.69 29.31 -1.98
C GLN A 485 10.39 30.58 -2.45
N LEU A 486 11.48 30.92 -1.80
CA LEU A 486 12.44 31.93 -2.25
C LEU A 486 13.81 31.25 -2.31
N SER A 487 14.41 31.20 -3.48
CA SER A 487 15.72 30.60 -3.71
C SER A 487 16.65 31.56 -4.40
N GLY A 488 17.95 31.32 -4.27
CA GLY A 488 18.92 32.16 -4.97
C GLY A 488 20.35 31.90 -4.58
N LYS A 489 21.23 32.79 -5.08
CA LYS A 489 22.66 32.78 -4.86
C LYS A 489 23.13 34.07 -4.23
N LEU A 490 24.03 33.98 -3.25
CA LEU A 490 24.61 35.10 -2.53
C LEU A 490 26.14 35.06 -2.60
N PHE A 491 26.80 36.18 -2.28
CA PHE A 491 28.26 36.28 -2.12
C PHE A 491 29.04 35.77 -3.34
N ASN A 492 28.74 36.29 -4.54
CA ASN A 492 29.36 35.85 -5.80
C ASN A 492 29.19 34.33 -6.10
N ASN A 493 27.97 33.83 -5.86
CA ASN A 493 27.57 32.44 -6.08
C ASN A 493 28.28 31.41 -5.19
N THR A 494 28.89 31.80 -4.09
CA THR A 494 29.48 30.86 -3.13
C THR A 494 28.48 30.34 -2.10
N PHE A 495 27.26 30.88 -2.11
CA PHE A 495 26.22 30.52 -1.18
C PHE A 495 24.88 30.37 -1.90
N ASP A 496 24.35 29.16 -1.90
CA ASP A 496 23.01 28.87 -2.43
C ASP A 496 22.01 28.75 -1.29
N TYR A 497 20.79 29.20 -1.49
CA TYR A 497 19.74 29.04 -0.48
C TYR A 497 18.37 28.74 -1.09
N VAL A 498 17.56 27.99 -0.33
CA VAL A 498 16.11 27.79 -0.55
C VAL A 498 15.43 27.95 0.80
N GLY A 499 14.55 28.93 0.92
CA GLY A 499 13.70 29.13 2.11
C GLY A 499 12.24 29.13 1.71
N GLY A 500 11.34 28.68 2.59
CA GLY A 500 9.94 28.64 2.23
C GLY A 500 8.97 28.54 3.40
N LEU A 501 7.70 28.74 3.04
CA LEU A 501 6.53 28.57 3.88
C LEU A 501 5.64 27.50 3.27
N TYR A 502 5.05 26.66 4.10
CA TYR A 502 4.17 25.58 3.67
C TYR A 502 2.89 25.58 4.48
N PHE A 503 1.78 25.42 3.79
CA PHE A 503 0.45 25.17 4.34
C PHE A 503 -0.14 23.92 3.74
N PHE A 504 -0.80 23.11 4.57
CA PHE A 504 -1.54 21.93 4.14
C PHE A 504 -2.80 21.76 5.00
N HIS A 505 -3.89 21.42 4.36
CA HIS A 505 -5.12 21.03 5.01
C HIS A 505 -5.70 19.82 4.30
N GLU A 506 -6.06 18.81 5.08
CA GLU A 506 -6.72 17.59 4.62
C GLU A 506 -7.91 17.32 5.52
N ALA A 507 -9.03 16.91 4.92
CA ALA A 507 -10.16 16.38 5.67
C ALA A 507 -10.90 15.30 4.88
N GLY A 508 -11.61 14.45 5.59
CA GLY A 508 -12.38 13.38 5.01
C GLY A 508 -12.89 12.39 6.05
N TYR A 509 -13.49 11.30 5.54
CA TYR A 509 -14.08 10.26 6.36
C TYR A 509 -13.80 8.88 5.81
N VAL A 510 -13.94 7.90 6.71
CA VAL A 510 -13.96 6.47 6.39
C VAL A 510 -15.25 5.87 6.89
N HIS A 511 -15.95 5.14 6.02
CA HIS A 511 -17.03 4.25 6.38
C HIS A 511 -16.64 2.84 5.99
N ASP A 512 -16.56 1.92 6.93
CA ASP A 512 -16.33 0.53 6.61
C ASP A 512 -17.42 -0.40 7.20
N TYR A 513 -17.53 -1.57 6.59
CA TYR A 513 -18.40 -2.64 7.08
C TYR A 513 -17.64 -3.96 6.97
N VAL A 514 -17.48 -4.61 8.13
CA VAL A 514 -16.71 -5.86 8.26
C VAL A 514 -17.57 -6.90 8.98
N PRO A 515 -18.28 -7.74 8.24
CA PRO A 515 -19.02 -8.87 8.81
C PRO A 515 -18.08 -10.06 9.04
N PHE A 516 -18.14 -10.59 10.26
CA PHE A 516 -17.67 -11.94 10.60
C PHE A 516 -18.90 -12.79 10.82
N GLU A 517 -19.29 -13.57 9.84
CA GLU A 517 -20.57 -14.24 9.86
C GLU A 517 -20.81 -15.01 11.16
N GLY A 518 -21.92 -14.71 11.79
CA GLY A 518 -22.32 -15.41 12.95
C GLY A 518 -21.94 -14.75 14.24
N ILE A 519 -21.02 -13.81 14.20
CA ILE A 519 -20.32 -13.48 15.45
C ILE A 519 -20.24 -11.99 15.65
N LEU A 520 -19.58 -11.27 14.76
CA LEU A 520 -19.28 -9.86 14.92
C LEU A 520 -19.59 -9.11 13.64
N TYR A 521 -20.27 -7.99 13.74
CA TYR A 521 -20.56 -7.10 12.64
C TYR A 521 -20.04 -5.71 12.99
N ILE A 522 -18.86 -5.37 12.48
CA ILE A 522 -18.25 -4.06 12.67
C ILE A 522 -18.77 -3.11 11.60
N TYR A 523 -19.13 -1.91 12.01
CA TYR A 523 -19.50 -0.81 11.15
C TYR A 523 -18.86 0.48 11.67
N ASP A 524 -18.16 1.17 10.81
CA ASP A 524 -17.63 2.50 11.08
C ASP A 524 -18.50 3.55 10.40
N ALA A 525 -19.33 4.20 11.20
CA ALA A 525 -20.31 5.17 10.71
C ALA A 525 -19.70 6.55 10.38
N ALA A 526 -18.60 6.90 11.05
CA ALA A 526 -17.93 8.18 10.89
C ALA A 526 -16.54 8.13 11.56
N ASN A 527 -15.53 7.72 10.86
CA ASN A 527 -14.14 7.96 11.25
C ASN A 527 -13.67 9.23 10.53
N ASP A 528 -13.98 10.39 11.12
CA ASP A 528 -13.66 11.69 10.52
C ASP A 528 -12.24 12.13 10.92
N VAL A 529 -11.47 12.57 9.94
CA VAL A 529 -10.11 13.09 10.12
C VAL A 529 -10.03 14.51 9.54
N ASP A 530 -9.42 15.44 10.30
CA ASP A 530 -9.08 16.79 9.86
C ASP A 530 -7.63 17.09 10.30
N THR A 531 -6.75 17.36 9.34
CA THR A 531 -5.33 17.65 9.57
C THR A 531 -4.97 19.00 8.99
N LYS A 532 -4.31 19.85 9.80
CA LYS A 532 -3.76 21.14 9.36
C LYS A 532 -2.29 21.22 9.71
N THR A 533 -1.46 21.46 8.70
CA THR A 533 -0.01 21.58 8.86
C THR A 533 0.46 22.93 8.38
N TYR A 534 1.29 23.59 9.19
CA TYR A 534 2.05 24.78 8.82
C TYR A 534 3.53 24.46 8.97
N ALA A 535 4.37 24.99 8.09
CA ALA A 535 5.81 24.85 8.27
C ALA A 535 6.58 26.03 7.69
N THR A 536 7.76 26.26 8.25
CA THR A 536 8.79 27.12 7.67
C THR A 536 10.08 26.32 7.53
N PHE A 537 10.81 26.52 6.46
CA PHE A 537 12.07 25.84 6.22
C PHE A 537 13.11 26.75 5.58
N LEU A 538 14.38 26.39 5.81
CA LEU A 538 15.53 26.99 5.18
C LEU A 538 16.58 25.91 4.91
N HIS A 539 17.14 25.91 3.71
CA HIS A 539 18.22 25.03 3.28
C HIS A 539 19.28 25.89 2.60
N MET A 540 20.52 25.66 2.94
CA MET A 540 21.65 26.48 2.53
C MET A 540 22.83 25.59 2.17
N ASP A 541 23.49 25.91 1.04
CA ASP A 541 24.76 25.29 0.62
C ASP A 541 25.82 26.37 0.51
N TRP A 542 26.93 26.17 1.19
CA TRP A 542 28.08 27.05 1.17
C TRP A 542 29.25 26.39 0.50
N HIS A 543 29.73 26.97 -0.58
CA HIS A 543 30.86 26.53 -1.39
C HIS A 543 32.05 27.48 -1.21
N PRO A 544 32.86 27.37 -0.12
CA PRO A 544 34.01 28.22 0.08
C PRO A 544 35.08 28.07 -1.01
N THR A 545 35.10 26.95 -1.67
CA THR A 545 35.96 26.65 -2.86
C THR A 545 35.15 25.76 -3.84
N ASP A 546 35.62 25.64 -5.07
CA ASP A 546 35.01 24.72 -6.06
C ASP A 546 35.06 23.24 -5.62
N ALA A 547 35.98 22.89 -4.73
CA ALA A 547 36.16 21.52 -4.25
C ALA A 547 35.39 21.20 -2.97
N LEU A 548 35.03 22.19 -2.15
CA LEU A 548 34.46 21.98 -0.82
C LEU A 548 33.13 22.68 -0.68
N GLY A 549 32.11 21.93 -0.29
CA GLY A 549 30.77 22.44 0.03
C GLY A 549 30.28 21.98 1.39
N PHE A 550 29.43 22.77 2.03
CA PHE A 550 28.76 22.45 3.30
C PHE A 550 27.29 22.77 3.18
N THR A 551 26.45 21.85 3.62
CA THR A 551 25.00 21.97 3.64
C THR A 551 24.48 22.13 5.06
N ALA A 552 23.56 23.05 5.29
CA ALA A 552 22.84 23.20 6.55
C ALA A 552 21.36 23.52 6.26
N GLY A 553 20.46 22.74 6.80
CA GLY A 553 19.02 22.96 6.62
C GLY A 553 18.22 22.65 7.88
N GLY A 554 17.03 23.22 7.96
CA GLY A 554 16.10 22.98 9.03
C GLY A 554 14.67 23.35 8.63
N ARG A 555 13.71 22.55 9.11
CA ARG A 555 12.29 22.81 8.98
C ARG A 555 11.64 22.73 10.34
N TYR A 556 10.78 23.67 10.64
CA TYR A 556 9.91 23.63 11.79
C TYR A 556 8.47 23.45 11.31
N THR A 557 7.84 22.39 11.80
CA THR A 557 6.48 21.98 11.40
C THR A 557 5.55 22.01 12.60
N TRP A 558 4.42 22.70 12.46
CA TRP A 558 3.28 22.67 13.36
C TRP A 558 2.20 21.82 12.70
N ASP A 559 1.86 20.71 13.32
CA ASP A 559 0.89 19.74 12.80
C ASP A 559 -0.23 19.57 13.82
N LYS A 560 -1.47 19.80 13.38
CA LYS A 560 -2.66 19.67 14.20
C LYS A 560 -3.61 18.67 13.56
N LYS A 561 -3.86 17.59 14.28
CA LYS A 561 -4.78 16.52 13.86
C LYS A 561 -5.99 16.47 14.76
N LYS A 562 -7.15 16.24 14.14
CA LYS A 562 -8.41 15.97 14.80
C LYS A 562 -9.00 14.67 14.27
N PHE A 563 -9.68 13.95 15.15
CA PHE A 563 -10.29 12.67 14.86
C PHE A 563 -11.59 12.49 15.63
N GLU A 564 -12.60 11.93 14.99
CA GLU A 564 -13.81 11.45 15.64
C GLU A 564 -14.02 10.00 15.23
N GLY A 565 -13.99 9.06 16.21
CA GLY A 565 -14.14 7.64 15.96
C GLY A 565 -15.60 7.20 15.97
N GLY A 566 -16.00 6.43 14.95
CA GLY A 566 -17.39 5.99 14.76
C GLY A 566 -17.61 4.49 14.75
N GLN A 567 -16.59 3.69 15.13
CA GLN A 567 -16.73 2.23 15.12
C GLN A 567 -17.84 1.75 16.05
N GLU A 568 -18.69 0.87 15.52
CA GLU A 568 -19.85 0.29 16.18
C GLU A 568 -19.89 -1.24 15.98
N ASP A 569 -20.39 -1.94 17.00
CA ASP A 569 -20.67 -3.37 16.94
C ASP A 569 -22.19 -3.55 16.79
N LEU A 570 -22.63 -3.92 15.60
CA LEU A 570 -24.06 -3.96 15.25
C LEU A 570 -24.84 -5.05 15.98
N ASN A 571 -24.18 -6.08 16.48
CA ASN A 571 -24.82 -7.19 17.20
C ASN A 571 -24.43 -7.30 18.66
N GLY A 572 -23.63 -6.38 19.17
CA GLY A 572 -23.21 -6.32 20.56
C GLY A 572 -22.29 -7.47 21.00
N PHE A 573 -21.53 -8.06 20.08
CA PHE A 573 -20.66 -9.20 20.34
C PHE A 573 -19.62 -8.90 21.45
N ALA A 574 -18.94 -7.77 21.36
CA ALA A 574 -17.90 -7.43 22.34
C ALA A 574 -18.46 -7.37 23.77
N TYR A 575 -19.63 -6.80 23.95
CA TYR A 575 -20.30 -6.74 25.27
C TYR A 575 -20.82 -8.08 25.71
N LYS A 576 -21.30 -8.89 24.80
CA LYS A 576 -21.78 -10.24 25.09
C LYS A 576 -20.65 -11.18 25.44
N PHE A 577 -19.53 -11.08 24.73
CA PHE A 577 -18.41 -11.99 24.81
C PHE A 577 -17.38 -11.57 25.90
N LEU A 578 -17.02 -10.29 25.94
CA LEU A 578 -16.01 -9.78 26.88
C LEU A 578 -16.56 -9.55 28.29
N GLY A 579 -17.88 -9.51 28.44
CA GLY A 579 -18.51 -9.50 29.74
C GLY A 579 -18.22 -8.29 30.59
N CYS A 580 -18.16 -7.10 30.01
CA CYS A 580 -18.16 -5.91 30.83
C CYS A 580 -19.53 -5.65 31.47
N ASN A 581 -19.56 -5.07 32.69
CA ASN A 581 -20.78 -4.71 33.38
C ASN A 581 -21.33 -3.39 32.87
N PRO A 582 -22.46 -3.35 32.12
CA PRO A 582 -23.08 -2.09 31.76
C PRO A 582 -23.53 -1.36 33.02
N PRO A 583 -23.36 -0.03 33.08
CA PRO A 583 -23.69 0.74 34.30
C PRO A 583 -25.17 0.68 34.70
N ASN A 584 -26.06 0.30 33.77
CA ASN A 584 -27.51 0.14 33.99
C ASN A 584 -27.98 -1.28 33.62
N ALA A 585 -27.29 -2.30 34.13
CA ALA A 585 -27.61 -3.71 33.85
C ALA A 585 -29.07 -4.08 34.08
N VAL A 586 -29.79 -3.36 34.96
CA VAL A 586 -31.23 -3.55 35.22
C VAL A 586 -32.10 -3.03 34.07
N LEU A 587 -31.65 -1.99 33.35
CA LEU A 587 -32.42 -1.36 32.26
C LEU A 587 -32.09 -1.96 30.91
N ASN A 588 -30.94 -2.63 30.80
CA ASN A 588 -30.43 -3.21 29.59
C ASN A 588 -30.05 -4.66 29.87
N PRO A 589 -30.97 -5.60 29.85
CA PRO A 589 -30.60 -7.00 29.89
C PRO A 589 -29.85 -7.31 28.62
N VAL A 590 -28.52 -7.12 28.67
CA VAL A 590 -27.64 -7.80 27.73
C VAL A 590 -28.02 -9.26 27.83
N PRO A 591 -28.48 -9.91 26.72
CA PRO A 591 -29.06 -11.27 26.81
C PRO A 591 -28.06 -12.33 27.30
N PHE A 592 -26.85 -11.95 27.62
CA PHE A 592 -25.72 -12.80 27.96
C PHE A 592 -24.97 -12.33 29.16
N GLY A 593 -25.56 -12.23 30.23
CA GLY A 593 -24.95 -12.04 31.51
C GLY A 593 -25.98 -12.22 32.63
N PRO A 594 -25.58 -12.59 33.83
CA PRO A 594 -26.46 -12.41 34.97
C PRO A 594 -26.85 -10.93 35.00
N PRO A 595 -27.96 -10.57 35.65
CA PRO A 595 -28.22 -9.18 35.98
C PRO A 595 -26.96 -8.59 36.61
N GLY A 596 -26.24 -7.74 35.86
CA GLY A 596 -24.92 -7.26 36.27
C GLY A 596 -23.76 -7.59 35.34
N GLY A 597 -24.01 -8.29 34.19
CA GLY A 597 -22.98 -8.65 33.20
C GLY A 597 -22.05 -9.79 33.64
N ILE A 598 -21.20 -10.27 32.76
CA ILE A 598 -20.11 -11.17 33.13
C ILE A 598 -19.12 -10.34 33.95
N PRO A 599 -18.76 -10.73 35.18
CA PRO A 599 -17.69 -10.06 35.91
C PRO A 599 -16.42 -10.18 35.06
N ASN A 600 -15.94 -9.07 34.48
CA ASN A 600 -14.58 -9.01 33.99
C ASN A 600 -13.67 -9.50 35.13
N PRO A 601 -12.70 -10.37 34.88
CA PRO A 601 -11.75 -10.79 35.91
C PRO A 601 -11.06 -9.66 36.67
N GLY A 602 -11.08 -8.43 36.10
CA GLY A 602 -10.61 -7.21 36.75
C GLY A 602 -11.70 -6.35 37.40
N GLY A 603 -12.98 -6.73 37.30
CA GLY A 603 -14.09 -5.95 37.87
C GLY A 603 -14.39 -4.59 37.24
N LEU A 604 -13.83 -4.30 36.05
CA LEU A 604 -13.99 -3.02 35.41
C LEU A 604 -15.40 -2.91 34.78
N PRO A 605 -16.09 -1.78 34.99
CA PRO A 605 -17.34 -1.50 34.29
C PRO A 605 -17.10 -1.34 32.79
N CYS A 606 -18.13 -1.63 31.99
CA CYS A 606 -18.09 -1.21 30.57
C CYS A 606 -17.79 0.29 30.48
N PRO A 607 -17.04 0.73 29.48
CA PRO A 607 -16.90 2.14 29.22
C PRO A 607 -18.28 2.82 29.17
N VAL A 608 -18.47 3.88 29.91
CA VAL A 608 -19.74 4.61 30.00
C VAL A 608 -19.65 5.85 29.12
N PHE A 609 -20.46 5.88 28.09
CA PHE A 609 -20.68 7.08 27.28
C PHE A 609 -22.10 7.59 27.52
N VAL A 610 -22.31 8.89 27.27
CA VAL A 610 -23.66 9.47 27.36
C VAL A 610 -24.57 8.76 26.35
N GLY A 611 -25.64 8.14 26.86
CA GLY A 611 -26.58 7.38 26.02
C GLY A 611 -26.11 5.98 25.59
N PHE A 612 -25.05 5.45 26.20
CA PHE A 612 -24.46 4.17 25.84
C PHE A 612 -24.24 3.28 27.10
N PRO A 613 -24.44 1.92 27.06
CA PRO A 613 -25.08 1.22 25.95
C PRO A 613 -26.60 1.41 25.97
N ASP A 614 -27.20 1.75 24.86
CA ASP A 614 -28.63 1.68 24.64
C ASP A 614 -28.94 0.32 24.01
N ALA A 615 -29.81 -0.49 24.59
CA ALA A 615 -30.19 -1.79 24.07
C ALA A 615 -30.83 -1.74 22.66
N SER A 616 -31.30 -0.58 22.25
CA SER A 616 -31.96 -0.32 21.00
C SER A 616 -31.00 0.19 19.90
N GLN A 617 -29.72 0.43 20.21
CA GLN A 617 -28.74 1.01 19.29
C GLN A 617 -27.49 0.12 19.13
N PRO A 618 -26.78 0.23 18.02
CA PRO A 618 -25.46 -0.34 17.86
C PRO A 618 -24.52 0.07 18.99
N LEU A 619 -23.68 -0.85 19.41
CA LEU A 619 -22.76 -0.61 20.54
C LEU A 619 -21.49 0.09 20.03
N ARG A 620 -21.31 1.34 20.42
CA ARG A 620 -20.14 2.13 20.05
C ARG A 620 -18.87 1.64 20.76
N TYR A 621 -17.73 1.72 20.03
CA TYR A 621 -16.42 1.41 20.56
C TYR A 621 -15.68 2.67 21.00
N PHE A 622 -15.92 3.80 20.37
CA PHE A 622 -15.37 5.10 20.73
C PHE A 622 -16.32 5.91 21.60
N PRO A 623 -15.78 6.67 22.57
CA PRO A 623 -16.56 7.72 23.23
C PRO A 623 -16.96 8.80 22.21
N PRO A 624 -18.14 9.43 22.34
CA PRO A 624 -18.54 10.51 21.48
C PRO A 624 -17.63 11.74 21.68
N GLY A 625 -17.36 12.47 20.62
CA GLY A 625 -16.63 13.73 20.62
C GLY A 625 -15.32 13.68 19.84
N GLN A 626 -14.86 14.87 19.48
CA GLN A 626 -13.67 15.07 18.66
C GLN A 626 -12.39 15.04 19.54
N LEU A 627 -11.44 14.23 19.15
CA LEU A 627 -10.10 14.17 19.73
C LEU A 627 -9.16 15.12 18.98
N SER A 628 -8.08 15.60 19.62
CA SER A 628 -7.06 16.45 19.00
C SER A 628 -5.68 16.09 19.49
N GLN A 629 -4.70 16.08 18.56
CA GLN A 629 -3.27 16.00 18.85
C GLN A 629 -2.54 17.12 18.10
N ASP A 630 -1.63 17.79 18.80
CA ASP A 630 -0.81 18.85 18.24
C ASP A 630 0.67 18.44 18.34
N TYR A 631 1.45 18.66 17.27
CA TYR A 631 2.86 18.31 17.20
C TYR A 631 3.68 19.50 16.72
N ASP A 632 4.77 19.81 17.43
CA ASP A 632 5.77 20.81 17.09
C ASP A 632 7.10 20.09 16.87
N ILE A 633 7.54 19.98 15.60
CA ILE A 633 8.67 19.13 15.25
C ILE A 633 9.70 19.88 14.42
N PHE A 634 10.97 19.80 14.84
CA PHE A 634 12.11 20.29 14.09
C PHE A 634 12.87 19.17 13.41
N THR A 635 13.10 19.31 12.10
CA THR A 635 13.82 18.35 11.25
C THR A 635 15.03 19.00 10.60
N PRO A 636 16.24 18.85 11.20
CA PRO A 636 17.49 19.37 10.65
C PRO A 636 18.14 18.43 9.63
N THR A 637 18.95 19.02 8.74
CA THR A 637 19.88 18.35 7.85
C THR A 637 21.24 19.06 7.89
N LEU A 638 22.33 18.29 7.94
CA LEU A 638 23.69 18.79 7.86
C LEU A 638 24.45 17.94 6.84
N GLY A 639 25.32 18.58 6.05
CA GLY A 639 26.10 17.89 5.04
C GLY A 639 27.46 18.54 4.78
N ALA A 640 28.35 17.75 4.22
CA ALA A 640 29.61 18.22 3.63
C ALA A 640 29.89 17.43 2.38
N GLN A 641 30.43 18.09 1.36
CA GLN A 641 30.82 17.46 0.11
C GLN A 641 32.21 17.90 -0.31
N PHE A 642 32.92 17.01 -0.99
CA PHE A 642 34.26 17.26 -1.51
C PHE A 642 34.37 16.70 -2.92
N HIS A 643 34.69 17.57 -3.86
CA HIS A 643 34.98 17.23 -5.25
C HIS A 643 36.46 16.98 -5.41
N PHE A 644 36.87 15.71 -5.61
CA PHE A 644 38.24 15.33 -5.95
C PHE A 644 38.61 15.79 -7.34
N THR A 645 37.64 15.73 -8.23
CA THR A 645 37.65 16.26 -9.60
C THR A 645 36.24 16.78 -9.91
N LYS A 646 36.08 17.42 -11.07
CA LYS A 646 34.73 17.82 -11.53
C LYS A 646 33.76 16.64 -11.71
N ASP A 647 34.28 15.42 -11.87
CA ASP A 647 33.51 14.20 -12.20
C ASP A 647 33.49 13.22 -11.01
N VAL A 648 34.10 13.54 -9.85
CA VAL A 648 34.14 12.65 -8.68
C VAL A 648 33.94 13.45 -7.40
N MET A 649 32.82 13.20 -6.74
CA MET A 649 32.39 13.82 -5.49
C MET A 649 32.17 12.77 -4.39
N ALA A 650 32.72 13.00 -3.20
CA ALA A 650 32.30 12.31 -1.97
C ALA A 650 31.48 13.27 -1.11
N TYR A 651 30.51 12.72 -0.38
CA TYR A 651 29.73 13.50 0.56
C TYR A 651 29.48 12.73 1.86
N ALA A 652 29.21 13.46 2.92
CA ALA A 652 28.69 12.94 4.18
C ALA A 652 27.50 13.80 4.60
N SER A 653 26.42 13.16 5.03
CA SER A 653 25.23 13.87 5.49
C SER A 653 24.65 13.25 6.75
N TRP A 654 23.91 14.06 7.49
CA TRP A 654 23.08 13.63 8.60
C TRP A 654 21.73 14.33 8.52
N SER A 655 20.63 13.55 8.57
CA SER A 655 19.28 14.07 8.46
C SER A 655 18.34 13.41 9.45
N LYS A 656 17.29 14.17 9.84
CA LYS A 656 16.19 13.70 10.68
C LYS A 656 14.88 13.86 9.91
N GLY A 657 14.04 12.82 9.96
CA GLY A 657 12.65 12.84 9.49
C GLY A 657 11.69 12.39 10.57
N PHE A 658 10.40 12.64 10.36
CA PHE A 658 9.33 12.15 11.20
C PHE A 658 8.12 11.74 10.38
N LYS A 659 7.33 10.80 10.93
CA LYS A 659 5.96 10.52 10.53
C LYS A 659 5.05 10.89 11.70
N ALA A 660 3.95 11.56 11.41
CA ALA A 660 3.08 12.08 12.46
C ALA A 660 2.37 10.97 13.25
N GLY A 661 1.89 11.29 14.43
CA GLY A 661 1.04 10.42 15.22
C GLY A 661 -0.41 10.44 14.74
N GLY A 662 -1.27 9.72 15.45
CA GLY A 662 -2.68 9.58 15.11
C GLY A 662 -3.42 8.73 16.15
N TRP A 663 -4.51 8.11 15.72
CA TRP A 663 -5.30 7.20 16.53
C TRP A 663 -5.50 5.90 15.77
N SER A 664 -5.50 4.76 16.48
CA SER A 664 -5.97 3.51 15.91
C SER A 664 -7.49 3.57 15.78
N THR A 665 -8.02 3.34 14.58
CA THR A 665 -9.46 3.42 14.30
C THR A 665 -10.14 2.08 14.43
N ARG A 666 -9.39 0.99 14.29
CA ARG A 666 -9.89 -0.38 14.34
C ARG A 666 -9.69 -0.93 15.75
N LEU A 667 -10.77 -1.14 16.46
CA LEU A 667 -10.76 -1.59 17.85
C LEU A 667 -11.37 -3.00 17.97
N SER A 668 -10.80 -3.82 18.87
CA SER A 668 -11.36 -5.14 19.21
C SER A 668 -12.30 -5.07 20.40
N GLN A 669 -12.33 -3.97 21.13
CA GLN A 669 -13.19 -3.76 22.30
C GLN A 669 -13.48 -2.27 22.49
N PRO A 670 -14.60 -1.94 23.14
CA PRO A 670 -14.91 -0.55 23.48
C PRO A 670 -13.88 0.07 24.43
N ILE A 671 -13.62 1.36 24.25
CA ILE A 671 -12.71 2.17 25.09
C ILE A 671 -13.47 3.30 25.77
N SER A 672 -13.02 3.68 26.97
CA SER A 672 -13.62 4.79 27.74
C SER A 672 -12.98 6.15 27.42
N ASN A 673 -11.74 6.14 26.93
CA ASN A 673 -10.98 7.32 26.60
C ASN A 673 -10.32 7.14 25.23
N GLY A 674 -10.68 7.99 24.26
CA GLY A 674 -10.11 7.92 22.91
C GLY A 674 -8.60 8.12 22.84
N ASN A 675 -7.98 8.73 23.87
CA ASN A 675 -6.53 8.86 23.94
C ASN A 675 -5.82 7.54 24.26
N ASP A 676 -6.51 6.51 24.73
CA ASP A 676 -5.92 5.20 25.02
C ASP A 676 -5.45 4.48 23.75
N VAL A 677 -5.96 4.88 22.58
CA VAL A 677 -5.59 4.34 21.26
C VAL A 677 -4.82 5.35 20.41
N ALA A 678 -4.37 6.43 21.02
CA ALA A 678 -3.52 7.42 20.38
C ALA A 678 -2.08 6.90 20.31
N PHE A 679 -1.44 7.11 19.15
CA PHE A 679 -0.02 6.83 18.97
C PHE A 679 0.74 8.10 18.62
N LYS A 680 2.02 8.14 19.05
CA LYS A 680 2.92 9.31 18.92
C LYS A 680 3.66 9.28 17.58
N PRO A 681 4.26 10.42 17.17
CA PRO A 681 5.15 10.45 16.01
C PRO A 681 6.32 9.45 16.15
N GLU A 682 6.74 8.90 15.01
CA GLU A 682 7.97 8.12 14.89
C GLU A 682 9.06 8.93 14.18
N TYR A 683 10.31 8.61 14.45
CA TYR A 683 11.46 9.39 14.00
C TYR A 683 12.53 8.51 13.35
N SER A 684 13.12 9.01 12.26
CA SER A 684 14.30 8.42 11.64
C SER A 684 15.45 9.43 11.66
N LYS A 685 16.65 8.99 12.10
CA LYS A 685 17.88 9.77 12.10
C LYS A 685 18.92 8.97 11.34
N THR A 686 19.38 9.50 10.21
CA THR A 686 20.28 8.79 9.31
C THR A 686 21.59 9.57 9.14
N ALA A 687 22.71 8.89 9.31
CA ALA A 687 24.03 9.32 8.84
C ALA A 687 24.36 8.57 7.55
N GLU A 688 24.82 9.28 6.53
CA GLU A 688 25.13 8.72 5.21
C GLU A 688 26.51 9.20 4.75
N LEU A 689 27.26 8.31 4.10
CA LEU A 689 28.51 8.59 3.39
C LEU A 689 28.35 8.08 1.97
N GLY A 690 28.52 8.96 0.98
CA GLY A 690 28.36 8.58 -0.41
C GLY A 690 29.50 9.03 -1.32
N LEU A 691 29.55 8.37 -2.46
CA LEU A 691 30.45 8.66 -3.58
C LEU A 691 29.63 8.74 -4.85
N LYS A 692 29.79 9.80 -5.63
CA LYS A 692 29.26 9.96 -6.98
C LYS A 692 30.39 10.17 -7.96
N SER A 693 30.38 9.43 -9.06
CA SER A 693 31.52 9.45 -9.97
C SER A 693 31.12 9.16 -11.42
N GLU A 694 31.76 9.88 -12.34
CA GLU A 694 31.66 9.70 -13.77
C GLU A 694 33.04 9.45 -14.38
N TRP A 695 33.13 8.49 -15.30
CA TRP A 695 34.35 8.01 -15.88
C TRP A 695 34.23 7.84 -17.40
N PHE A 696 35.40 7.86 -18.08
CA PHE A 696 35.49 7.57 -19.52
C PHE A 696 34.66 8.52 -20.39
N SER A 697 34.71 9.84 -20.13
CA SER A 697 33.91 10.85 -20.83
C SER A 697 32.41 10.53 -20.74
N HIS A 698 31.87 10.44 -19.52
CA HIS A 698 30.44 10.20 -19.18
C HIS A 698 29.89 8.88 -19.73
N ARG A 699 30.73 7.83 -19.92
CA ARG A 699 30.28 6.51 -20.36
C ARG A 699 30.07 5.53 -19.22
N LEU A 700 30.59 5.82 -18.06
CA LEU A 700 30.40 5.05 -16.84
C LEU A 700 30.06 6.00 -15.69
N LEU A 701 28.90 5.81 -15.13
CA LEU A 701 28.45 6.48 -13.91
C LEU A 701 28.38 5.42 -12.81
N ALA A 702 29.02 5.69 -11.66
CA ALA A 702 29.03 4.78 -10.51
C ALA A 702 28.78 5.58 -9.23
N ASN A 703 27.68 5.28 -8.55
CA ASN A 703 27.25 5.91 -7.32
C ASN A 703 27.17 4.87 -6.22
N ALA A 704 27.70 5.17 -5.04
CA ALA A 704 27.64 4.31 -3.87
C ALA A 704 27.25 5.11 -2.63
N ALA A 705 26.52 4.50 -1.72
CA ALA A 705 26.16 5.08 -0.43
C ALA A 705 26.24 4.04 0.68
N LEU A 706 26.76 4.45 1.84
CA LEU A 706 26.71 3.70 3.09
C LEU A 706 25.87 4.50 4.07
N PHE A 707 24.97 3.84 4.79
CA PHE A 707 24.09 4.52 5.73
C PHE A 707 23.98 3.79 7.07
N TYR A 708 23.70 4.58 8.09
CA TYR A 708 23.35 4.12 9.44
C TYR A 708 22.17 4.92 9.96
N THR A 709 21.08 4.21 10.29
CA THR A 709 19.83 4.80 10.73
C THR A 709 19.45 4.32 12.12
N ASN A 710 19.09 5.26 13.00
CA ASN A 710 18.31 4.99 14.21
C ASN A 710 16.83 5.29 13.91
N TYR A 711 15.97 4.32 14.15
CA TYR A 711 14.54 4.41 13.94
C TYR A 711 13.84 4.26 15.28
N ASP A 712 13.29 5.38 15.76
CA ASP A 712 12.78 5.51 17.11
C ASP A 712 11.25 5.58 17.11
N ASN A 713 10.64 4.95 18.13
CA ASN A 713 9.21 5.05 18.40
C ASN A 713 8.33 4.51 17.26
N ILE A 714 8.71 3.38 16.69
CA ILE A 714 8.11 2.79 15.50
C ILE A 714 6.61 2.51 15.72
N GLN A 715 5.79 2.94 14.77
CA GLN A 715 4.37 2.61 14.71
C GLN A 715 4.21 1.25 14.02
N LEU A 716 3.92 0.21 14.77
CA LEU A 716 3.69 -1.14 14.26
C LEU A 716 2.21 -1.46 14.19
N ASN A 717 1.81 -2.12 13.11
CA ASN A 717 0.52 -2.77 12.99
C ASN A 717 0.60 -4.12 13.71
N VAL A 718 -0.21 -4.29 14.76
CA VAL A 718 -0.25 -5.49 15.59
C VAL A 718 -1.68 -6.02 15.63
N GLN A 719 -1.86 -7.30 15.33
CA GLN A 719 -3.17 -7.93 15.41
C GLN A 719 -3.55 -8.14 16.87
N THR A 720 -4.57 -7.44 17.35
CA THR A 720 -5.14 -7.62 18.69
C THR A 720 -6.61 -8.06 18.55
N GLY A 721 -6.89 -9.32 18.86
CA GLY A 721 -8.24 -9.87 18.65
C GLY A 721 -8.63 -9.87 17.19
N ALA A 722 -9.77 -9.24 16.85
CA ALA A 722 -10.30 -9.16 15.48
C ALA A 722 -9.70 -8.03 14.64
N SER A 723 -8.96 -7.12 15.25
CA SER A 723 -8.57 -5.85 14.60
C SER A 723 -7.06 -5.65 14.58
N PRO A 724 -6.52 -5.13 13.46
CA PRO A 724 -5.15 -4.62 13.40
C PRO A 724 -5.09 -3.25 14.09
N VAL A 725 -4.31 -3.14 15.15
CA VAL A 725 -4.15 -1.94 15.97
C VAL A 725 -2.76 -1.34 15.78
N TYR A 726 -2.69 -0.01 15.65
CA TYR A 726 -1.42 0.72 15.57
C TYR A 726 -0.95 1.18 16.94
N LEU A 727 0.30 0.86 17.26
CA LEU A 727 0.94 1.19 18.53
C LEU A 727 2.38 1.65 18.29
N ASN A 728 2.89 2.54 19.15
CA ASN A 728 4.34 2.79 19.19
C ASN A 728 5.03 1.64 19.92
N ALA A 729 5.55 0.70 19.17
CA ALA A 729 5.85 -0.63 19.64
C ALA A 729 7.33 -0.96 19.71
N GLY A 730 8.22 -0.15 19.13
CA GLY A 730 9.62 -0.51 19.08
C GLY A 730 10.59 0.56 18.65
N ASN A 731 11.87 0.22 18.75
CA ASN A 731 12.98 0.95 18.16
C ASN A 731 13.84 -0.02 17.35
N ALA A 732 14.44 0.46 16.26
CA ALA A 732 15.29 -0.35 15.40
C ALA A 732 16.56 0.39 14.99
N LYS A 733 17.53 -0.37 14.54
CA LYS A 733 18.75 0.14 13.88
C LYS A 733 18.90 -0.53 12.54
N MET A 734 19.29 0.28 11.55
CA MET A 734 19.56 -0.19 10.19
C MET A 734 20.89 0.33 9.72
N LYS A 735 21.69 -0.53 9.11
CA LYS A 735 22.94 -0.18 8.46
C LYS A 735 23.02 -0.91 7.13
N GLY A 736 23.57 -0.26 6.13
CA GLY A 736 23.62 -0.86 4.82
C GLY A 736 24.46 -0.10 3.82
N GLY A 737 24.46 -0.65 2.60
CA GLY A 737 25.14 -0.06 1.47
C GLY A 737 24.36 -0.24 0.18
N GLU A 738 24.51 0.70 -0.71
CA GLU A 738 23.86 0.79 -2.01
C GLU A 738 24.89 1.08 -3.08
N LEU A 739 24.71 0.50 -4.25
CA LEU A 739 25.53 0.71 -5.43
C LEU A 739 24.63 0.81 -6.65
N GLU A 740 24.86 1.84 -7.47
CA GLU A 740 24.23 2.02 -8.78
C GLU A 740 25.30 2.28 -9.82
N VAL A 741 25.25 1.54 -10.91
CA VAL A 741 26.19 1.68 -12.04
C VAL A 741 25.40 1.75 -13.34
N HIS A 742 25.65 2.80 -14.12
CA HIS A 742 25.16 2.94 -15.49
C HIS A 742 26.34 2.97 -16.43
N SER A 743 26.37 2.12 -17.43
CA SER A 743 27.54 2.00 -18.31
C SER A 743 27.17 1.81 -19.77
N LEU A 744 27.86 2.56 -20.63
CA LEU A 744 27.85 2.39 -22.09
C LEU A 744 29.13 1.65 -22.49
N LEU A 745 29.02 0.35 -22.71
CA LEU A 745 30.17 -0.54 -22.97
C LEU A 745 30.64 -0.49 -24.43
N GLY A 746 29.93 0.27 -25.28
CA GLY A 746 30.26 0.46 -26.71
C GLY A 746 29.49 -0.51 -27.61
N HIS A 747 29.54 -0.25 -28.92
CA HIS A 747 28.83 -1.03 -29.95
C HIS A 747 27.34 -1.20 -29.69
N GLY A 748 26.69 -0.19 -29.05
CA GLY A 748 25.28 -0.22 -28.70
C GLY A 748 24.95 -1.02 -27.45
N PHE A 749 25.92 -1.56 -26.74
CA PHE A 749 25.67 -2.28 -25.48
C PHE A 749 25.75 -1.35 -24.27
N ALA A 750 24.69 -1.36 -23.47
CA ALA A 750 24.60 -0.68 -22.19
C ALA A 750 24.25 -1.67 -21.08
N LEU A 751 24.72 -1.38 -19.87
CA LEU A 751 24.48 -2.21 -18.69
C LEU A 751 24.22 -1.33 -17.48
N ASP A 752 23.02 -1.51 -16.87
CA ASP A 752 22.69 -0.92 -15.60
C ASP A 752 22.71 -1.98 -14.50
N LEU A 753 23.35 -1.65 -13.37
CA LEU A 753 23.43 -2.50 -12.20
C LEU A 753 22.92 -1.72 -10.99
N ALA A 754 22.08 -2.33 -10.18
CA ALA A 754 21.68 -1.80 -8.88
C ALA A 754 21.85 -2.89 -7.82
N GLY A 755 22.49 -2.57 -6.72
CA GLY A 755 22.77 -3.50 -5.62
C GLY A 755 22.49 -2.86 -4.28
N ALA A 756 21.93 -3.63 -3.34
CA ALA A 756 21.68 -3.20 -1.99
C ALA A 756 21.97 -4.31 -0.99
N TYR A 757 22.50 -3.89 0.15
CA TYR A 757 22.61 -4.67 1.37
C TYR A 757 22.03 -3.87 2.53
N ILE A 758 21.24 -4.52 3.38
CA ILE A 758 20.73 -3.92 4.62
C ILE A 758 20.75 -4.94 5.75
N ASP A 759 21.24 -4.53 6.89
CA ASP A 759 21.16 -5.24 8.17
C ASP A 759 20.30 -4.39 9.11
N ALA A 760 19.05 -4.85 9.31
CA ALA A 760 18.03 -4.15 10.09
C ALA A 760 17.54 -5.06 11.22
N TYR A 761 17.47 -4.51 12.44
CA TYR A 761 17.06 -5.27 13.61
C TYR A 761 16.43 -4.37 14.68
N TYR A 762 15.46 -4.92 15.40
CA TYR A 762 14.90 -4.26 16.58
C TYR A 762 15.91 -4.18 17.72
N THR A 763 15.98 -3.03 18.36
CA THR A 763 16.75 -2.82 19.61
C THR A 763 15.87 -2.81 20.84
N TYR A 764 14.59 -2.58 20.64
CA TYR A 764 13.54 -2.67 21.64
C TYR A 764 12.23 -3.00 20.95
N VAL A 765 11.43 -3.87 21.53
CA VAL A 765 10.04 -4.12 21.21
C VAL A 765 9.28 -4.21 22.53
N ASP A 766 8.10 -3.62 22.59
CA ASP A 766 7.25 -3.72 23.75
C ASP A 766 6.87 -5.20 23.99
N PRO A 767 7.24 -5.80 25.13
CA PRO A 767 7.03 -7.22 25.36
C PRO A 767 5.55 -7.61 25.47
N THR A 768 4.64 -6.65 25.65
CA THR A 768 3.20 -6.90 25.72
C THR A 768 2.57 -7.14 24.33
N ILE A 769 3.30 -6.83 23.25
CA ILE A 769 2.80 -6.93 21.87
C ILE A 769 2.84 -8.37 21.36
N GLY A 770 3.74 -9.20 21.91
CA GLY A 770 3.78 -10.63 21.58
C GLY A 770 4.20 -10.97 20.15
N ILE A 771 5.15 -10.25 19.55
CA ILE A 771 5.75 -10.61 18.26
C ILE A 771 7.12 -11.30 18.47
N PRO A 772 7.58 -12.18 17.57
CA PRO A 772 6.85 -12.79 16.46
C PRO A 772 5.77 -13.77 16.92
N GLN A 773 4.76 -13.99 16.06
CA GLN A 773 3.62 -14.85 16.36
C GLN A 773 3.48 -15.96 15.31
N HIS A 774 3.05 -17.14 15.74
CA HIS A 774 2.60 -18.20 14.85
C HIS A 774 1.50 -19.03 15.51
N TYR A 775 0.69 -19.69 14.71
CA TYR A 775 -0.36 -20.57 15.21
C TYR A 775 0.13 -22.02 15.26
N ASP A 776 0.10 -22.62 16.45
CA ASP A 776 0.34 -24.05 16.69
C ASP A 776 -1.01 -24.73 16.90
N PRO A 777 -1.43 -25.72 16.08
CA PRO A 777 -2.73 -26.38 16.24
C PRO A 777 -2.98 -27.01 17.60
N ALA A 778 -1.91 -27.38 18.31
CA ALA A 778 -2.01 -28.00 19.64
C ALA A 778 -1.97 -27.01 20.80
N LYS A 779 -1.40 -25.82 20.59
CA LYS A 779 -1.14 -24.84 21.65
C LYS A 779 -1.89 -23.52 21.45
N GLY A 780 -2.46 -23.30 20.26
CA GLY A 780 -3.01 -22.02 19.86
C GLY A 780 -1.92 -21.03 19.43
N LEU A 781 -2.12 -19.75 19.69
CA LEU A 781 -1.17 -18.69 19.34
C LEU A 781 0.09 -18.75 20.20
N VAL A 782 1.24 -18.88 19.56
CA VAL A 782 2.56 -18.97 20.20
C VAL A 782 3.34 -17.70 19.91
N PHE A 783 3.98 -17.16 20.95
CA PHE A 783 4.79 -15.95 20.88
C PHE A 783 6.28 -16.29 20.98
N GLY A 784 7.09 -15.67 20.14
CA GLY A 784 8.54 -15.79 20.16
C GLY A 784 9.22 -14.66 20.95
N ASP A 785 10.56 -14.64 20.93
CA ASP A 785 11.32 -13.51 21.47
C ASP A 785 11.10 -12.27 20.58
N PRO A 786 10.53 -11.16 21.11
CA PRO A 786 10.25 -9.96 20.33
C PRO A 786 11.47 -9.39 19.60
N LEU A 787 12.68 -9.52 20.17
CA LEU A 787 13.91 -9.03 19.54
C LEU A 787 14.40 -9.93 18.40
N SER A 788 13.86 -11.14 18.24
CA SER A 788 14.15 -12.00 17.08
C SER A 788 13.33 -11.63 15.85
N ALA A 789 12.29 -10.79 15.98
CA ALA A 789 11.49 -10.33 14.85
C ALA A 789 12.33 -9.50 13.86
N GLN A 790 12.03 -9.64 12.59
CA GLN A 790 12.65 -8.87 11.52
C GLN A 790 11.67 -7.77 11.07
N LEU A 791 12.22 -6.62 10.66
CA LEU A 791 11.41 -5.55 10.10
C LEU A 791 10.73 -6.04 8.80
N PRO A 792 9.43 -5.75 8.62
CA PRO A 792 8.73 -6.14 7.40
C PRO A 792 9.30 -5.42 6.17
N LYS A 793 9.14 -6.01 5.00
CA LYS A 793 9.56 -5.45 3.71
C LYS A 793 11.05 -5.06 3.63
N THR A 794 11.91 -5.77 4.38
CA THR A 794 13.34 -5.45 4.50
C THR A 794 14.21 -6.65 4.08
N PRO A 795 14.34 -6.93 2.77
CA PRO A 795 15.19 -8.02 2.29
C PRO A 795 16.67 -7.68 2.49
N LYS A 796 17.44 -8.64 3.01
CA LYS A 796 18.86 -8.42 3.33
C LYS A 796 19.72 -8.07 2.12
N TYR A 797 19.37 -8.59 0.94
CA TYR A 797 20.07 -8.33 -0.33
C TYR A 797 19.07 -8.11 -1.44
N LYS A 798 19.37 -7.17 -2.31
CA LYS A 798 18.65 -6.95 -3.56
C LYS A 798 19.64 -6.60 -4.66
N VAL A 799 19.55 -7.24 -5.81
CA VAL A 799 20.45 -7.01 -6.95
C VAL A 799 19.62 -7.00 -8.23
N SER A 800 19.80 -5.97 -9.04
CA SER A 800 19.23 -5.85 -10.37
C SER A 800 20.31 -5.73 -11.43
N VAL A 801 20.13 -6.41 -12.55
CA VAL A 801 21.01 -6.39 -13.72
C VAL A 801 20.18 -6.14 -14.96
N SER A 802 20.42 -5.05 -15.64
CA SER A 802 19.60 -4.57 -16.76
C SER A 802 20.47 -4.31 -18.00
N PRO A 803 20.81 -5.33 -18.81
CA PRO A 803 21.47 -5.17 -20.09
C PRO A 803 20.54 -4.61 -21.16
N THR A 804 21.06 -3.73 -22.00
CA THR A 804 20.38 -3.21 -23.19
C THR A 804 21.33 -3.27 -24.36
N TYR A 805 20.83 -3.65 -25.54
CA TYR A 805 21.60 -3.70 -26.79
C TYR A 805 20.85 -3.02 -27.91
N ASP A 806 21.41 -1.88 -28.39
CA ASP A 806 20.89 -1.09 -29.50
C ASP A 806 21.73 -1.36 -30.75
N PHE A 807 21.10 -1.66 -31.90
CA PHE A 807 21.79 -1.80 -33.16
C PHE A 807 20.95 -1.28 -34.34
N GLY A 808 21.65 -0.69 -35.32
CA GLY A 808 21.03 -0.21 -36.53
C GLY A 808 20.83 -1.33 -37.55
N LEU A 809 19.81 -1.16 -38.38
CA LEU A 809 19.50 -1.99 -39.54
C LEU A 809 19.88 -1.25 -40.84
N SER A 810 19.95 -1.98 -41.97
CA SER A 810 20.44 -1.46 -43.26
C SER A 810 19.59 -0.34 -43.92
N ASN A 811 18.43 -0.02 -43.33
CA ASN A 811 17.45 0.94 -43.86
C ASN A 811 17.19 2.10 -42.90
N ASP A 812 18.16 2.46 -42.06
CA ASP A 812 18.05 3.47 -40.99
C ASP A 812 17.02 3.13 -39.89
N ALA A 813 16.48 1.92 -39.90
CA ALA A 813 15.72 1.40 -38.78
C ALA A 813 16.67 0.96 -37.66
N ARG A 814 16.17 0.86 -36.44
CA ARG A 814 16.93 0.46 -35.26
C ARG A 814 16.18 -0.63 -34.49
N MET A 815 16.93 -1.54 -33.89
CA MET A 815 16.37 -2.48 -32.89
C MET A 815 17.03 -2.29 -31.54
N ARG A 816 16.25 -2.53 -30.49
CA ARG A 816 16.71 -2.59 -29.10
C ARG A 816 16.27 -3.91 -28.49
N LEU A 817 17.20 -4.56 -27.83
CA LEU A 817 16.92 -5.69 -26.94
C LEU A 817 17.14 -5.18 -25.49
N ALA A 818 16.17 -5.38 -24.63
CA ALA A 818 16.26 -5.02 -23.23
C ALA A 818 15.85 -6.20 -22.34
N ALA A 819 16.53 -6.36 -21.22
CA ALA A 819 16.16 -7.30 -20.19
C ALA A 819 16.44 -6.72 -18.80
N ASP A 820 15.63 -7.09 -17.82
CA ASP A 820 15.79 -6.72 -16.42
C ASP A 820 15.69 -7.99 -15.58
N PHE A 821 16.77 -8.35 -14.91
CA PHE A 821 16.82 -9.47 -13.97
C PHE A 821 16.98 -8.92 -12.56
N THR A 822 16.11 -9.31 -11.64
CA THR A 822 16.18 -8.90 -10.24
C THR A 822 16.15 -10.11 -9.32
N TYR A 823 17.11 -10.16 -8.41
CA TYR A 823 17.13 -11.04 -7.25
C TYR A 823 16.80 -10.25 -6.00
N THR A 824 15.83 -10.73 -5.21
CA THR A 824 15.50 -10.18 -3.89
C THR A 824 15.60 -11.31 -2.86
N ALA A 825 16.35 -11.11 -1.78
CA ALA A 825 16.43 -12.06 -0.68
C ALA A 825 15.07 -12.23 0.02
N GLU A 826 14.96 -13.26 0.85
CA GLU A 826 13.76 -13.48 1.65
C GLU A 826 13.43 -12.28 2.55
N MET A 827 12.14 -12.09 2.83
CA MET A 827 11.64 -11.05 3.73
C MET A 827 10.29 -11.44 4.34
N TRP A 828 9.88 -10.72 5.35
CA TRP A 828 8.56 -10.82 5.97
C TRP A 828 7.61 -9.77 5.40
N ASN A 829 6.34 -10.15 5.24
CA ASN A 829 5.32 -9.23 4.73
C ASN A 829 4.54 -8.51 5.84
N ASP A 830 4.66 -8.96 7.08
CA ASP A 830 3.96 -8.40 8.23
C ASP A 830 4.91 -8.19 9.44
N SER A 831 4.48 -7.36 10.38
CA SER A 831 5.24 -7.07 11.61
C SER A 831 5.24 -8.25 12.61
N LEU A 832 4.29 -9.17 12.49
CA LEU A 832 4.16 -10.35 13.34
C LEU A 832 5.13 -11.47 12.94
N ASN A 833 5.78 -11.34 11.77
CA ASN A 833 6.63 -12.36 11.17
C ASN A 833 5.91 -13.71 11.03
N THR A 834 4.69 -13.66 10.50
CA THR A 834 3.84 -14.83 10.29
C THR A 834 4.47 -15.78 9.27
N PRO A 835 4.73 -17.05 9.61
CA PRO A 835 5.46 -17.97 8.73
C PRO A 835 4.79 -18.17 7.36
N GLU A 836 3.45 -18.22 7.32
CA GLU A 836 2.66 -18.39 6.11
C GLU A 836 2.75 -17.18 5.17
N LEU A 837 3.11 -16.02 5.69
CA LEU A 837 3.28 -14.78 4.93
C LEU A 837 4.74 -14.45 4.59
N ARG A 838 5.68 -15.31 4.97
CA ARG A 838 7.09 -15.14 4.58
C ARG A 838 7.25 -15.22 3.07
N ARG A 839 7.84 -14.20 2.48
CA ARG A 839 8.24 -14.20 1.07
C ARG A 839 9.62 -14.81 0.94
N PRO A 840 9.77 -15.98 0.29
CA PRO A 840 11.08 -16.56 0.02
C PRO A 840 11.90 -15.67 -0.91
N ALA A 841 13.19 -15.97 -1.09
CA ALA A 841 14.00 -15.28 -2.06
C ALA A 841 13.42 -15.45 -3.48
N THR A 842 13.33 -14.34 -4.21
CA THR A 842 12.66 -14.28 -5.52
C THR A 842 13.62 -13.90 -6.64
N ARG A 843 13.29 -14.34 -7.84
CA ARG A 843 13.97 -13.99 -9.09
C ARG A 843 12.92 -13.55 -10.08
N VAL A 844 13.06 -12.35 -10.63
CA VAL A 844 12.14 -11.83 -11.63
C VAL A 844 12.93 -11.51 -12.89
N LEU A 845 12.44 -11.95 -14.05
CA LEU A 845 13.02 -11.63 -15.35
C LEU A 845 11.95 -10.99 -16.23
N ASN A 846 12.23 -9.78 -16.70
CA ASN A 846 11.47 -9.10 -17.73
C ASN A 846 12.36 -8.97 -18.97
N ALA A 847 11.78 -8.98 -20.18
CA ALA A 847 12.52 -8.70 -21.40
C ALA A 847 11.60 -8.15 -22.49
N SER A 848 12.18 -7.36 -23.39
CA SER A 848 11.47 -6.77 -24.55
C SER A 848 12.39 -6.63 -25.76
N ILE A 849 11.76 -6.64 -26.92
CA ILE A 849 12.37 -6.37 -28.23
C ILE A 849 11.62 -5.16 -28.81
N HIS A 850 12.35 -4.12 -29.18
CA HIS A 850 11.83 -2.92 -29.80
C HIS A 850 12.34 -2.82 -31.23
N TYR A 851 11.47 -2.49 -32.15
CA TYR A 851 11.80 -2.09 -33.52
C TYR A 851 11.39 -0.66 -33.74
N PHE A 852 12.31 0.19 -34.11
CA PHE A 852 12.08 1.58 -34.50
C PHE A 852 12.18 1.71 -36.01
N SER A 853 11.13 2.24 -36.63
CA SER A 853 11.12 2.51 -38.06
C SER A 853 12.14 3.59 -38.45
N PRO A 854 12.54 3.66 -39.70
CA PRO A 854 13.28 4.82 -40.20
C PRO A 854 12.61 6.15 -39.81
N ARG A 855 13.39 7.15 -39.35
CA ARG A 855 12.92 8.42 -38.78
C ARG A 855 12.13 8.30 -37.45
N GLY A 856 12.06 7.13 -36.82
CA GLY A 856 11.48 6.96 -35.47
C GLY A 856 9.96 7.12 -35.38
N MET A 857 9.21 7.29 -36.47
CA MET A 857 7.76 7.52 -36.45
C MET A 857 6.99 6.35 -35.86
N TYR A 858 7.39 5.11 -36.10
CA TYR A 858 6.73 3.90 -35.57
C TYR A 858 7.69 3.12 -34.69
N GLU A 859 7.19 2.71 -33.54
CA GLU A 859 7.85 1.75 -32.66
C GLU A 859 6.94 0.54 -32.47
N PHE A 860 7.50 -0.66 -32.63
CA PHE A 860 6.84 -1.93 -32.33
C PHE A 860 7.59 -2.61 -31.20
N VAL A 861 6.88 -2.98 -30.14
CA VAL A 861 7.44 -3.65 -28.97
C VAL A 861 6.77 -5.01 -28.78
N VAL A 862 7.56 -6.04 -28.55
CA VAL A 862 7.08 -7.32 -28.05
C VAL A 862 7.86 -7.62 -26.78
N GLY A 863 7.15 -7.91 -25.70
CA GLY A 863 7.80 -8.13 -24.40
C GLY A 863 7.01 -9.04 -23.48
N GLY A 864 7.62 -9.31 -22.34
CA GLY A 864 6.99 -10.03 -21.27
C GLY A 864 7.56 -9.65 -19.90
N THR A 865 6.71 -9.72 -18.93
CA THR A 865 7.05 -9.54 -17.51
C THR A 865 6.97 -10.85 -16.77
N ASN A 866 7.82 -11.03 -15.76
CA ASN A 866 7.89 -12.25 -14.97
C ASN A 866 8.04 -13.52 -15.86
N LEU A 867 8.94 -13.48 -16.82
CA LEU A 867 9.09 -14.52 -17.86
C LEU A 867 9.38 -15.92 -17.30
N ILE A 868 9.99 -16.02 -16.13
CA ILE A 868 10.27 -17.26 -15.41
C ILE A 868 9.12 -17.74 -14.52
N ASP A 869 8.01 -16.99 -14.52
CA ASP A 869 6.77 -17.29 -13.78
C ASP A 869 6.95 -17.45 -12.26
N GLU A 870 7.79 -16.61 -11.68
CA GLU A 870 8.02 -16.59 -10.23
C GLU A 870 6.77 -16.10 -9.50
N ARG A 871 6.26 -16.90 -8.55
CA ARG A 871 5.05 -16.57 -7.79
C ARG A 871 5.43 -16.34 -6.32
N TYR A 872 5.11 -15.15 -5.80
CA TYR A 872 5.45 -14.77 -4.43
C TYR A 872 4.38 -13.84 -3.83
N ILE A 873 4.31 -13.85 -2.51
CA ILE A 873 3.38 -13.00 -1.76
C ILE A 873 3.87 -11.56 -1.81
N THR A 874 3.02 -10.64 -2.25
CA THR A 874 3.26 -9.19 -2.23
C THR A 874 2.67 -8.55 -0.99
N VAL A 875 1.49 -9.01 -0.57
CA VAL A 875 0.74 -8.50 0.58
C VAL A 875 0.20 -9.68 1.36
N GLY A 876 0.16 -9.58 2.68
CA GLY A 876 -0.40 -10.59 3.54
C GLY A 876 -1.23 -9.99 4.66
N SER A 877 -2.27 -10.69 5.08
CA SER A 877 -3.15 -10.32 6.18
C SER A 877 -3.29 -11.47 7.16
N VAL A 878 -3.34 -11.13 8.45
CA VAL A 878 -3.54 -12.08 9.54
C VAL A 878 -4.74 -11.64 10.36
N ASN A 879 -5.68 -12.56 10.58
CA ASN A 879 -6.73 -12.39 11.57
C ASN A 879 -6.88 -13.69 12.38
N TYR A 880 -6.05 -13.81 13.41
CA TYR A 880 -6.09 -15.01 14.26
C TYR A 880 -7.42 -15.21 14.97
N ALA A 881 -8.14 -14.14 15.31
CA ALA A 881 -9.45 -14.27 15.95
C ALA A 881 -10.51 -14.82 14.98
N ALA A 882 -10.49 -14.38 13.73
CA ALA A 882 -11.34 -14.94 12.68
C ALA A 882 -10.90 -16.35 12.25
N GLY A 883 -9.65 -16.69 12.50
CA GLY A 883 -9.08 -17.95 12.09
C GLY A 883 -8.57 -17.94 10.64
N GLU A 884 -8.01 -16.81 10.19
CA GLU A 884 -7.60 -16.63 8.81
C GLU A 884 -6.20 -16.04 8.70
N ILE A 885 -5.43 -16.62 7.78
CA ILE A 885 -4.23 -16.01 7.19
C ILE A 885 -4.41 -16.03 5.68
N ALA A 886 -4.37 -14.86 5.07
CA ALA A 886 -4.57 -14.71 3.63
C ALA A 886 -3.49 -13.84 2.98
N SER A 887 -3.34 -13.94 1.66
CA SER A 887 -2.32 -13.21 0.94
C SER A 887 -2.70 -12.88 -0.50
N THR A 888 -2.06 -11.85 -1.04
CA THR A 888 -2.07 -11.52 -2.46
C THR A 888 -0.76 -11.95 -3.09
N TYR A 889 -0.84 -12.70 -4.18
CA TYR A 889 0.32 -13.06 -5.01
C TYR A 889 0.53 -12.07 -6.14
N ASN A 890 1.80 -11.89 -6.53
CA ASN A 890 2.13 -11.14 -7.74
C ASN A 890 1.46 -11.76 -8.98
N PRO A 891 1.22 -10.96 -10.05
CA PRO A 891 0.74 -11.49 -11.32
C PRO A 891 1.67 -12.60 -11.86
N PRO A 892 1.11 -13.65 -12.51
CA PRO A 892 1.90 -14.64 -13.22
C PRO A 892 2.59 -14.02 -14.43
N ARG A 893 3.40 -14.80 -15.16
CA ARG A 893 4.04 -14.37 -16.40
C ARG A 893 3.03 -13.75 -17.36
N GLU A 894 3.36 -12.55 -17.86
CA GLU A 894 2.56 -11.85 -18.87
C GLU A 894 3.40 -11.64 -20.14
N TRP A 895 2.74 -11.63 -21.30
CA TRP A 895 3.31 -11.16 -22.56
C TRP A 895 2.45 -10.02 -23.10
N TYR A 896 3.07 -9.14 -23.87
CA TYR A 896 2.38 -8.00 -24.47
C TYR A 896 3.05 -7.62 -25.81
N ALA A 897 2.27 -6.94 -26.67
CA ALA A 897 2.74 -6.27 -27.85
C ALA A 897 2.20 -4.84 -27.88
N THR A 898 3.08 -3.89 -28.17
CA THR A 898 2.74 -2.45 -28.25
C THR A 898 3.10 -1.92 -29.62
N VAL A 899 2.22 -1.09 -30.16
CA VAL A 899 2.49 -0.22 -31.29
C VAL A 899 2.44 1.21 -30.81
N ARG A 900 3.48 1.99 -31.10
CA ARG A 900 3.56 3.43 -30.80
C ARG A 900 3.81 4.21 -32.09
N VAL A 901 3.10 5.31 -32.22
CA VAL A 901 3.24 6.27 -33.32
C VAL A 901 3.60 7.61 -32.73
N THR A 902 4.68 8.21 -33.22
CA THR A 902 5.15 9.54 -32.79
C THR A 902 5.27 10.46 -34.04
N VAL A 903 4.68 11.64 -33.96
CA VAL A 903 4.65 12.64 -35.04
C VAL A 903 5.03 14.00 -34.48
N GLY A 904 5.86 14.78 -35.21
CA GLY A 904 6.28 16.12 -34.78
C GLY A 904 7.68 16.14 -34.13
N GLN A 905 8.59 15.23 -34.51
CA GLN A 905 10.02 15.27 -34.11
C GLN A 905 10.79 16.14 -35.07
#